data_876dfd59414243cf43d7609aab633042
#
_entry.id   876dfd59414243cf43d7609aab633042
#
_cell.length_a   1.000
_cell.length_b   1.000
_cell.length_c   1.000
_cell.angle_alpha   90.00
_cell.angle_beta   90.00
_cell.angle_gamma   90.00
#
_symmetry.space_group_name_H-M   'P 1'
#
loop_
_entity.id
_entity.type
_entity.pdbx_description
1 polymer ?
#
loop_
_entity_poly.entity_id
_entity_poly.type
_entity_poly.pdbx_seq_one_letter_code
_entity_poly.pdbx_strand_id
1 'polypeptide(L)'
;MCAAPLTQAEVDALYERIDALYAEGMNAYKAGDYAKTATLLTEAVALQKQIAEDEDLLAMSTTLAAAQSQAGAYEAALTTTENSIALAKRLKGDSAPQLTQLENNRAYLQSKISMPVEERVEIVRHTIVREADTTAAQRLFAQATAAYRQGECQRALQLTRQAVAMDTLKLIYDSDIRTAYHNIAACRMEGARGQKNRGEYKQALKSLQAILDEFGQSAPKKEIESEMASCYSLNGDYEKAISIYNRLLQQDPTNAAIQNNLALCYARIGDYSRSLSMQEKALRLTPDNAELLTNIATTYFRQGDYSKALQTTDRAAEIIRRKDGEQSAAYATALVNRGACLAMLERTDEALAANEQALAIQNSVLGANHINVATTLNNIADCHYRRLDYQQAMDNLQLAAQIRKNVLGVRHPDYIFTVNNIAACCLALGDKAGYAARKQECLNWMLSDVRQNFTWLTEQQRQLFVQQRTPLLEGIVASYCPDGMQYDKQLLTKGLLLSSAVELERIMHEAKDAEITRLFGELRTIRLALDGLYAQPADAQDRSQIEQLSRQAEAAEQQLLARSQAYGNLTRSLTYHWQDVQKALKDNEIAVEFAKAGQGDESQYVALVLRKGWSAPKSVRVGKQADFAEYIQKRYRAYEYEELGNAIWHDVLAAAGAKDGEVIYFSPDGFMYQMGIEYLTADGKLMNDAYQMCRLSSTRMLCQKPKRTTGKDMMLFGGLLYGPNNTKGEKFQYLPATLKEVQNISAMYPGSKTITGGEGTEEAFYALSGQSPAQLHIATHGFYIKGERAQEMAAGTRGAGFIRIGANSEVADNSMSRTGLLLSGAETGWTGTAAEQHADGVLTAREIMLTDLHTTELAVLSACQTGMGDIEADGVAGLQRGLKKAGVQTLMMSLWDVNDEATGMLMTTFYEGLLQGKSKQQALHDAQERVRTFTGNSAQAQRAISEEEEYMAEVEEELAGNTRAARPLKFLRQNGGRNSTNVTVSEEPKLPYAAPRYWAAFILLDAL
;
A
#
# COMPACT_ATOMS: atom_id res chain seq x y z
N MET A 1 6.84 70.51 -51.51
CA MET A 1 5.46 70.22 -51.87
C MET A 1 4.99 69.05 -51.10
N CYS A 2 4.13 69.22 -50.15
CA CYS A 2 3.53 68.05 -49.50
C CYS A 2 2.55 67.41 -50.52
N ALA A 3 2.79 66.12 -50.88
CA ALA A 3 1.84 65.39 -51.68
C ALA A 3 0.51 65.33 -50.92
N ALA A 4 -0.57 65.42 -51.64
CA ALA A 4 -1.90 65.28 -51.05
C ALA A 4 -2.01 63.85 -50.46
N PRO A 5 -2.74 63.64 -49.34
CA PRO A 5 -2.94 62.32 -48.79
C PRO A 5 -3.70 61.43 -49.78
N LEU A 6 -3.24 60.20 -49.93
CA LEU A 6 -3.88 59.19 -50.78
C LEU A 6 -5.37 58.97 -50.37
N THR A 7 -6.22 58.84 -51.35
CA THR A 7 -7.61 58.46 -51.11
C THR A 7 -7.70 56.99 -50.71
N GLN A 8 -8.79 56.60 -50.05
CA GLN A 8 -8.96 55.17 -49.63
C GLN A 8 -8.90 54.21 -50.82
N ALA A 9 -9.52 54.58 -51.94
CA ALA A 9 -9.49 53.76 -53.18
C ALA A 9 -8.05 53.59 -53.76
N GLU A 10 -7.22 54.66 -53.66
CA GLU A 10 -5.80 54.57 -54.05
C GLU A 10 -4.98 53.73 -53.11
N VAL A 11 -5.30 53.76 -51.83
CA VAL A 11 -4.68 52.89 -50.80
C VAL A 11 -5.05 51.42 -51.03
N ASP A 12 -6.30 51.09 -51.26
CA ASP A 12 -6.81 49.74 -51.55
C ASP A 12 -6.17 49.19 -52.83
N ALA A 13 -6.05 49.95 -53.87
CA ALA A 13 -5.38 49.55 -55.11
C ALA A 13 -3.88 49.28 -54.95
N LEU A 14 -3.24 50.03 -54.05
CA LEU A 14 -1.82 49.80 -53.69
C LEU A 14 -1.65 48.50 -52.92
N TYR A 15 -2.56 48.19 -52.00
CA TYR A 15 -2.51 46.91 -51.28
C TYR A 15 -2.68 45.72 -52.21
N GLU A 16 -3.68 45.75 -53.13
CA GLU A 16 -3.81 44.69 -54.13
C GLU A 16 -2.55 44.49 -54.98
N ARG A 17 -1.89 45.57 -55.35
CA ARG A 17 -0.65 45.52 -56.09
C ARG A 17 0.52 44.97 -55.27
N ILE A 18 0.62 45.36 -54.02
CA ILE A 18 1.64 44.87 -53.05
C ILE A 18 1.50 43.40 -52.86
N ASP A 19 0.25 42.90 -52.58
CA ASP A 19 -0.03 41.49 -52.37
C ASP A 19 0.33 40.62 -53.58
N ALA A 20 0.02 41.11 -54.78
CA ALA A 20 0.38 40.43 -56.04
C ALA A 20 1.89 40.32 -56.22
N LEU A 21 2.62 41.45 -56.03
CA LEU A 21 4.08 41.47 -56.12
C LEU A 21 4.76 40.62 -55.06
N TYR A 22 4.24 40.66 -53.83
CA TYR A 22 4.77 39.86 -52.74
C TYR A 22 4.54 38.34 -52.97
N ALA A 23 3.36 37.97 -53.42
CA ALA A 23 3.03 36.58 -53.75
C ALA A 23 3.89 36.04 -54.89
N GLU A 24 4.06 36.82 -55.99
CA GLU A 24 4.92 36.42 -57.09
C GLU A 24 6.38 36.38 -56.66
N GLY A 25 6.83 37.36 -55.84
CA GLY A 25 8.18 37.40 -55.27
C GLY A 25 8.46 36.18 -54.40
N MET A 26 7.52 35.79 -53.55
CA MET A 26 7.66 34.58 -52.69
C MET A 26 7.64 33.28 -53.51
N ASN A 27 6.91 33.25 -54.63
CA ASN A 27 6.97 32.09 -55.53
C ASN A 27 8.32 32.00 -56.23
N ALA A 28 8.91 33.13 -56.68
CA ALA A 28 10.25 33.19 -57.21
C ALA A 28 11.30 32.79 -56.18
N TYR A 29 11.14 33.27 -54.94
CA TYR A 29 11.98 32.88 -53.80
C TYR A 29 12.00 31.37 -53.59
N LYS A 30 10.82 30.76 -53.56
CA LYS A 30 10.66 29.31 -53.42
C LYS A 30 11.25 28.52 -54.61
N ALA A 31 11.28 29.10 -55.78
CA ALA A 31 11.89 28.55 -56.99
C ALA A 31 13.44 28.75 -57.04
N GLY A 32 14.04 29.47 -56.06
CA GLY A 32 15.46 29.79 -56.03
C GLY A 32 15.89 30.95 -56.95
N ASP A 33 14.93 31.68 -57.59
CA ASP A 33 15.18 32.86 -58.41
C ASP A 33 15.26 34.11 -57.58
N TYR A 34 16.37 34.26 -56.83
CA TYR A 34 16.57 35.37 -55.88
C TYR A 34 16.74 36.73 -56.57
N ALA A 35 17.23 36.75 -57.83
CA ALA A 35 17.32 38.01 -58.59
C ALA A 35 15.92 38.51 -58.93
N LYS A 36 15.04 37.67 -59.43
CA LYS A 36 13.59 38.01 -59.66
C LYS A 36 12.89 38.34 -58.38
N THR A 37 13.14 37.57 -57.30
CA THR A 37 12.62 37.87 -55.97
C THR A 37 13.01 39.23 -55.48
N ALA A 38 14.29 39.60 -55.56
CA ALA A 38 14.78 40.90 -55.15
C ALA A 38 14.15 42.06 -55.97
N THR A 39 13.93 41.85 -57.26
CA THR A 39 13.29 42.86 -58.13
C THR A 39 11.82 43.07 -57.68
N LEU A 40 11.04 42.02 -57.56
CA LEU A 40 9.60 42.10 -57.20
C LEU A 40 9.41 42.65 -55.79
N LEU A 41 10.19 42.19 -54.83
CA LEU A 41 10.11 42.67 -53.45
C LEU A 41 10.62 44.11 -53.29
N THR A 42 11.54 44.59 -54.14
CA THR A 42 11.98 45.98 -54.14
C THR A 42 10.80 46.91 -54.54
N GLU A 43 10.00 46.50 -55.53
CA GLU A 43 8.78 47.25 -55.93
C GLU A 43 7.73 47.18 -54.82
N ALA A 44 7.47 46.02 -54.25
CA ALA A 44 6.51 45.85 -53.16
C ALA A 44 6.89 46.69 -51.92
N VAL A 45 8.12 46.67 -51.46
CA VAL A 45 8.65 47.48 -50.34
C VAL A 45 8.53 48.95 -50.64
N ALA A 46 8.77 49.40 -51.90
CA ALA A 46 8.64 50.80 -52.28
C ALA A 46 7.17 51.30 -52.25
N LEU A 47 6.22 50.45 -52.64
CA LEU A 47 4.79 50.72 -52.58
C LEU A 47 4.28 50.74 -51.13
N GLN A 48 4.64 49.75 -50.30
CA GLN A 48 4.28 49.67 -48.90
C GLN A 48 4.73 50.94 -48.11
N LYS A 49 5.94 51.39 -48.42
CA LYS A 49 6.47 52.59 -47.78
C LYS A 49 5.67 53.88 -48.13
N GLN A 50 4.91 53.90 -49.21
CA GLN A 50 3.98 54.98 -49.52
C GLN A 50 2.71 54.98 -48.68
N ILE A 51 2.31 53.80 -48.16
CA ILE A 51 1.14 53.59 -47.36
C ILE A 51 1.44 53.78 -45.88
N ALA A 52 2.36 52.97 -45.36
CA ALA A 52 2.74 52.98 -43.94
C ALA A 52 4.12 52.39 -43.70
N GLU A 53 4.79 52.87 -42.65
CA GLU A 53 5.96 52.23 -42.06
C GLU A 53 5.52 51.37 -40.89
N ASP A 54 5.15 50.13 -41.17
CA ASP A 54 4.56 49.17 -40.25
C ASP A 54 5.32 47.86 -40.20
N GLU A 55 4.72 46.84 -39.51
CA GLU A 55 5.30 45.52 -39.39
C GLU A 55 5.38 44.78 -40.74
N ASP A 56 4.48 45.00 -41.65
CA ASP A 56 4.46 44.37 -42.96
C ASP A 56 5.62 44.90 -43.80
N LEU A 57 5.86 46.21 -43.74
CA LEU A 57 7.06 46.80 -44.37
C LEU A 57 8.36 46.20 -43.79
N LEU A 58 8.42 45.99 -42.47
CA LEU A 58 9.59 45.38 -41.84
C LEU A 58 9.80 43.94 -42.31
N ALA A 59 8.71 43.15 -42.37
CA ALA A 59 8.77 41.76 -42.82
C ALA A 59 9.21 41.62 -44.28
N MET A 60 8.62 42.44 -45.18
CA MET A 60 8.96 42.50 -46.60
C MET A 60 10.43 42.98 -46.83
N SER A 61 10.88 44.00 -46.11
CA SER A 61 12.25 44.50 -46.20
C SER A 61 13.26 43.45 -45.68
N THR A 62 12.94 42.72 -44.66
CA THR A 62 13.79 41.64 -44.14
C THR A 62 13.94 40.50 -45.18
N THR A 63 12.83 40.13 -45.84
CA THR A 63 12.82 39.13 -46.92
C THR A 63 13.56 39.62 -48.14
N LEU A 64 13.42 40.91 -48.53
CA LEU A 64 14.17 41.54 -49.60
C LEU A 64 15.69 41.53 -49.34
N ALA A 65 16.11 41.88 -48.13
CA ALA A 65 17.52 41.81 -47.75
C ALA A 65 18.10 40.40 -47.86
N ALA A 66 17.33 39.38 -47.48
CA ALA A 66 17.73 37.97 -47.62
C ALA A 66 17.86 37.59 -49.12
N ALA A 67 16.89 37.96 -49.97
CA ALA A 67 16.93 37.70 -51.39
C ALA A 67 18.09 38.42 -52.08
N GLN A 68 18.33 39.66 -51.75
CA GLN A 68 19.51 40.43 -52.26
C GLN A 68 20.85 39.78 -51.84
N SER A 69 20.93 39.34 -50.60
CA SER A 69 22.11 38.61 -50.10
C SER A 69 22.35 37.32 -50.84
N GLN A 70 21.29 36.52 -51.10
CA GLN A 70 21.36 35.29 -51.86
C GLN A 70 21.70 35.51 -53.35
N ALA A 71 21.24 36.61 -53.91
CA ALA A 71 21.57 37.04 -55.26
C ALA A 71 23.02 37.59 -55.38
N GLY A 72 23.77 37.66 -54.30
CA GLY A 72 25.15 38.20 -54.30
C GLY A 72 25.20 39.74 -54.27
N ALA A 73 24.07 40.45 -54.18
CA ALA A 73 23.99 41.92 -54.14
C ALA A 73 24.19 42.43 -52.69
N TYR A 74 25.38 42.21 -52.14
CA TYR A 74 25.69 42.39 -50.71
C TYR A 74 25.56 43.86 -50.27
N GLU A 75 25.96 44.87 -51.11
CA GLU A 75 25.81 46.28 -50.82
C GLU A 75 24.31 46.68 -50.70
N ALA A 76 23.46 46.19 -51.64
CA ALA A 76 22.01 46.43 -51.59
C ALA A 76 21.40 45.72 -50.38
N ALA A 77 21.80 44.50 -50.11
CA ALA A 77 21.33 43.74 -48.93
C ALA A 77 21.72 44.43 -47.61
N LEU A 78 22.91 44.98 -47.50
CA LEU A 78 23.36 45.73 -46.34
C LEU A 78 22.50 46.98 -46.12
N THR A 79 22.29 47.77 -47.17
CA THR A 79 21.42 48.98 -47.11
C THR A 79 19.99 48.61 -46.66
N THR A 80 19.42 47.54 -47.19
CA THR A 80 18.09 47.10 -46.85
C THR A 80 18.04 46.57 -45.39
N THR A 81 19.06 45.86 -44.91
CA THR A 81 19.18 45.42 -43.54
C THR A 81 19.29 46.56 -42.54
N GLU A 82 20.07 47.61 -42.85
CA GLU A 82 20.26 48.83 -42.05
C GLU A 82 18.92 49.60 -41.93
N ASN A 83 18.16 49.68 -43.03
CA ASN A 83 16.84 50.32 -43.05
C ASN A 83 15.85 49.45 -42.18
N SER A 84 15.92 48.14 -42.25
CA SER A 84 15.11 47.22 -41.44
C SER A 84 15.43 47.35 -39.94
N ILE A 85 16.71 47.51 -39.58
CA ILE A 85 17.11 47.74 -38.17
C ILE A 85 16.52 49.10 -37.68
N ALA A 86 16.63 50.13 -38.48
CA ALA A 86 16.09 51.46 -38.13
C ALA A 86 14.55 51.41 -37.98
N LEU A 87 13.87 50.69 -38.87
CA LEU A 87 12.42 50.50 -38.79
C LEU A 87 12.01 49.66 -37.55
N ALA A 88 12.69 48.60 -37.31
CA ALA A 88 12.43 47.73 -36.14
C ALA A 88 12.61 48.48 -34.82
N LYS A 89 13.63 49.32 -34.69
CA LYS A 89 13.85 50.19 -33.53
C LYS A 89 12.71 51.18 -33.33
N ARG A 90 12.19 51.77 -34.40
CA ARG A 90 11.09 52.72 -34.35
C ARG A 90 9.77 52.04 -33.95
N LEU A 91 9.50 50.87 -34.50
CA LEU A 91 8.22 50.16 -34.23
C LEU A 91 8.18 49.43 -32.88
N LYS A 92 9.29 48.84 -32.46
CA LYS A 92 9.32 47.91 -31.32
C LYS A 92 10.34 48.24 -30.23
N GLY A 93 11.12 49.33 -30.39
CA GLY A 93 12.14 49.77 -29.45
C GLY A 93 13.47 48.95 -29.55
N ASP A 94 14.47 49.37 -28.77
CA ASP A 94 15.82 48.81 -28.79
C ASP A 94 15.96 47.37 -28.27
N SER A 95 14.91 46.86 -27.62
CA SER A 95 14.89 45.46 -27.08
C SER A 95 14.11 44.48 -27.95
N ALA A 96 13.74 44.83 -29.16
CA ALA A 96 13.00 43.95 -30.07
C ALA A 96 13.78 42.67 -30.39
N PRO A 97 13.18 41.48 -30.25
CA PRO A 97 13.88 40.18 -30.49
C PRO A 97 14.49 40.03 -31.88
N GLN A 98 13.89 40.71 -32.89
CA GLN A 98 14.38 40.66 -34.26
C GLN A 98 15.67 41.48 -34.48
N LEU A 99 16.02 42.42 -33.60
CA LEU A 99 17.20 43.27 -33.76
C LEU A 99 18.49 42.47 -33.70
N THR A 100 18.60 41.53 -32.81
CA THR A 100 19.80 40.67 -32.71
C THR A 100 20.08 39.93 -34.03
N GLN A 101 19.02 39.41 -34.67
CA GLN A 101 19.15 38.73 -35.95
C GLN A 101 19.53 39.66 -37.08
N LEU A 102 18.89 40.88 -37.14
CA LEU A 102 19.20 41.88 -38.15
C LEU A 102 20.65 42.42 -38.00
N GLU A 103 21.09 42.65 -36.77
CA GLU A 103 22.50 43.06 -36.49
C GLU A 103 23.51 41.99 -36.83
N ASN A 104 23.22 40.74 -36.58
CA ASN A 104 24.04 39.59 -37.03
C ASN A 104 24.11 39.55 -38.57
N ASN A 105 22.97 39.72 -39.26
CA ASN A 105 22.93 39.80 -40.72
C ASN A 105 23.74 40.98 -41.25
N ARG A 106 23.66 42.19 -40.63
CA ARG A 106 24.48 43.33 -40.97
C ARG A 106 25.99 43.03 -40.86
N ALA A 107 26.42 42.42 -39.74
CA ALA A 107 27.80 42.07 -39.52
C ALA A 107 28.29 41.03 -40.56
N TYR A 108 27.45 40.06 -40.90
CA TYR A 108 27.74 39.10 -41.96
C TYR A 108 27.91 39.77 -43.32
N LEU A 109 27.01 40.68 -43.74
CA LEU A 109 27.06 41.36 -45.00
C LEU A 109 28.30 42.27 -45.10
N GLN A 110 28.62 42.98 -44.01
CA GLN A 110 29.85 43.81 -43.94
C GLN A 110 31.12 42.97 -44.14
N SER A 111 31.17 41.77 -43.55
CA SER A 111 32.28 40.85 -43.75
C SER A 111 32.39 40.36 -45.19
N LYS A 112 31.24 40.14 -45.86
CA LYS A 112 31.20 39.72 -47.28
C LYS A 112 31.64 40.87 -48.25
N ILE A 113 31.28 42.11 -47.96
CA ILE A 113 31.70 43.27 -48.75
C ILE A 113 33.22 43.53 -48.64
N SER A 114 33.82 43.24 -47.49
CA SER A 114 35.22 43.39 -47.23
C SER A 114 36.13 42.28 -47.81
N MET A 115 35.59 41.21 -48.37
CA MET A 115 36.31 40.08 -48.89
C MET A 115 36.89 40.38 -50.31
N PRO A 116 38.04 39.76 -50.66
CA PRO A 116 38.61 39.82 -52.06
C PRO A 116 37.64 39.26 -53.10
N VAL A 117 37.67 39.77 -54.34
CA VAL A 117 36.68 39.36 -55.37
C VAL A 117 36.79 37.87 -55.73
N GLU A 118 38.00 37.30 -55.69
CA GLU A 118 38.26 35.90 -55.95
C GLU A 118 37.59 34.95 -54.92
N GLU A 119 37.68 35.36 -53.69
CA GLU A 119 37.04 34.60 -52.57
C GLU A 119 35.50 34.68 -52.64
N ARG A 120 34.96 35.80 -53.11
CA ARG A 120 33.51 35.98 -53.34
C ARG A 120 32.97 35.06 -54.44
N VAL A 121 33.78 34.82 -55.54
CA VAL A 121 33.40 33.90 -56.63
C VAL A 121 33.36 32.45 -56.17
N GLU A 122 34.25 32.05 -55.28
CA GLU A 122 34.26 30.68 -54.73
C GLU A 122 33.06 30.45 -53.76
N ILE A 123 32.70 31.46 -52.98
CA ILE A 123 31.49 31.41 -52.12
C ILE A 123 30.22 31.32 -52.96
N VAL A 124 30.13 32.05 -54.09
CA VAL A 124 28.93 31.97 -54.97
C VAL A 124 28.81 30.57 -55.56
N ARG A 125 29.92 29.93 -55.97
CA ARG A 125 29.89 28.51 -56.44
C ARG A 125 29.44 27.58 -55.33
N HIS A 126 29.95 27.71 -54.11
CA HIS A 126 29.49 26.94 -52.97
C HIS A 126 28.02 27.20 -52.60
N THR A 127 27.54 28.44 -52.75
CA THR A 127 26.15 28.82 -52.51
C THR A 127 25.19 28.17 -53.52
N ILE A 128 25.54 28.12 -54.80
CA ILE A 128 24.74 27.48 -55.87
C ILE A 128 24.58 25.98 -55.61
N VAL A 129 25.63 25.29 -55.14
CA VAL A 129 25.55 23.87 -54.77
C VAL A 129 24.66 23.69 -53.55
N ARG A 130 24.78 24.55 -52.53
CA ARG A 130 23.91 24.54 -51.34
C ARG A 130 22.45 24.84 -51.63
N GLU A 131 22.17 25.72 -52.62
CA GLU A 131 20.79 26.00 -53.09
C GLU A 131 20.12 24.78 -53.72
N ALA A 132 20.88 24.06 -54.59
CA ALA A 132 20.40 22.83 -55.22
C ALA A 132 20.09 21.76 -54.18
N ASP A 133 20.96 21.60 -53.15
CA ASP A 133 20.75 20.67 -52.05
C ASP A 133 19.57 21.06 -51.18
N THR A 134 19.38 22.32 -50.88
CA THR A 134 18.25 22.86 -50.10
C THR A 134 16.92 22.69 -50.83
N THR A 135 16.90 22.89 -52.18
CA THR A 135 15.67 22.60 -52.96
C THR A 135 15.34 21.11 -52.97
N ALA A 136 16.34 20.25 -53.01
CA ALA A 136 16.17 18.81 -52.84
C ALA A 136 15.69 18.46 -51.42
N ALA A 137 16.22 19.14 -50.38
CA ALA A 137 15.78 18.97 -49.01
C ALA A 137 14.29 19.31 -48.80
N GLN A 138 13.83 20.45 -49.37
CA GLN A 138 12.39 20.81 -49.32
C GLN A 138 11.50 19.81 -50.05
N ARG A 139 11.95 19.23 -51.21
CA ARG A 139 11.18 18.16 -51.88
C ARG A 139 11.13 16.88 -51.03
N LEU A 140 12.22 16.49 -50.39
CA LEU A 140 12.27 15.36 -49.49
C LEU A 140 11.37 15.58 -48.27
N PHE A 141 11.32 16.79 -47.70
CA PHE A 141 10.43 17.14 -46.59
C PHE A 141 8.95 17.07 -46.97
N ALA A 142 8.60 17.53 -48.19
CA ALA A 142 7.26 17.37 -48.73
C ALA A 142 6.88 15.90 -48.93
N GLN A 143 7.82 15.06 -49.42
CA GLN A 143 7.64 13.62 -49.51
C GLN A 143 7.51 12.94 -48.14
N ALA A 144 8.26 13.39 -47.14
CA ALA A 144 8.11 12.93 -45.74
C ALA A 144 6.73 13.22 -45.21
N THR A 145 6.19 14.43 -45.45
CA THR A 145 4.81 14.79 -45.04
C THR A 145 3.76 13.93 -45.75
N ALA A 146 3.95 13.62 -47.03
CA ALA A 146 3.05 12.70 -47.76
C ALA A 146 3.12 11.28 -47.21
N ALA A 147 4.32 10.76 -46.93
CA ALA A 147 4.49 9.43 -46.32
C ALA A 147 3.83 9.33 -44.94
N TYR A 148 3.99 10.39 -44.12
CA TYR A 148 3.29 10.48 -42.81
C TYR A 148 1.75 10.39 -42.97
N ARG A 149 1.16 11.15 -43.92
CA ARG A 149 -0.28 11.11 -44.19
C ARG A 149 -0.78 9.74 -44.68
N GLN A 150 0.12 8.91 -45.23
CA GLN A 150 -0.16 7.54 -45.63
C GLN A 150 0.09 6.52 -44.52
N GLY A 151 0.48 6.97 -43.32
CA GLY A 151 0.78 6.10 -42.17
C GLY A 151 2.16 5.41 -42.27
N GLU A 152 3.01 5.76 -43.26
CA GLU A 152 4.35 5.20 -43.47
C GLU A 152 5.38 5.88 -42.54
N CYS A 153 5.21 5.78 -41.20
CA CYS A 153 5.99 6.53 -40.21
C CYS A 153 7.51 6.36 -40.33
N GLN A 154 7.95 5.13 -40.64
CA GLN A 154 9.40 4.83 -40.78
C GLN A 154 10.00 5.51 -42.03
N ARG A 155 9.26 5.51 -43.13
CA ARG A 155 9.66 6.20 -44.37
C ARG A 155 9.62 7.72 -44.16
N ALA A 156 8.60 8.26 -43.53
CA ALA A 156 8.48 9.67 -43.19
C ALA A 156 9.68 10.12 -42.33
N LEU A 157 10.11 9.33 -41.33
CA LEU A 157 11.28 9.61 -40.50
C LEU A 157 12.57 9.65 -41.31
N GLN A 158 12.78 8.65 -42.19
CA GLN A 158 13.95 8.57 -43.02
C GLN A 158 14.07 9.79 -43.97
N LEU A 159 12.96 10.13 -44.63
CA LEU A 159 12.88 11.27 -45.53
C LEU A 159 13.08 12.61 -44.79
N THR A 160 12.50 12.78 -43.59
CA THR A 160 12.71 13.98 -42.76
C THR A 160 14.18 14.13 -42.37
N ARG A 161 14.84 13.06 -41.94
CA ARG A 161 16.27 13.07 -41.58
C ARG A 161 17.15 13.42 -42.77
N GLN A 162 16.85 12.84 -43.94
CA GLN A 162 17.58 13.18 -45.18
C GLN A 162 17.39 14.65 -45.56
N ALA A 163 16.13 15.15 -45.47
CA ALA A 163 15.82 16.55 -45.73
C ALA A 163 16.59 17.50 -44.79
N VAL A 164 16.56 17.23 -43.48
CA VAL A 164 17.27 18.03 -42.49
C VAL A 164 18.78 17.99 -42.69
N ALA A 165 19.36 16.84 -43.09
CA ALA A 165 20.82 16.71 -43.36
C ALA A 165 21.26 17.46 -44.61
N MET A 166 20.37 17.60 -45.61
CA MET A 166 20.64 18.32 -46.87
C MET A 166 20.29 19.81 -46.78
N ASP A 167 19.52 20.26 -45.77
CA ASP A 167 19.14 21.66 -45.60
C ASP A 167 20.26 22.48 -44.96
N THR A 168 21.32 22.67 -45.72
CA THR A 168 22.52 23.42 -45.29
C THR A 168 22.25 24.92 -45.07
N LEU A 169 21.23 25.48 -45.72
CA LEU A 169 20.83 26.87 -45.61
C LEU A 169 19.72 27.12 -44.54
N LYS A 170 19.27 26.04 -43.87
CA LYS A 170 18.21 26.09 -42.84
C LYS A 170 16.91 26.79 -43.30
N LEU A 171 16.49 26.48 -44.52
CA LEU A 171 15.25 27.02 -45.10
C LEU A 171 14.00 26.22 -44.68
N ILE A 172 14.17 25.02 -44.09
CA ILE A 172 13.07 24.32 -43.42
C ILE A 172 13.02 24.87 -41.98
N TYR A 173 11.91 25.49 -41.63
CA TYR A 173 11.75 26.09 -40.30
C TYR A 173 11.88 25.06 -39.20
N ASP A 174 12.60 25.37 -38.14
CA ASP A 174 12.74 24.51 -36.94
C ASP A 174 11.40 24.13 -36.32
N SER A 175 10.37 24.99 -36.46
CA SER A 175 9.00 24.68 -36.06
C SER A 175 8.37 23.56 -36.84
N ASP A 176 8.61 23.53 -38.17
CA ASP A 176 8.07 22.49 -39.07
C ASP A 176 8.76 21.17 -38.86
N ILE A 177 10.07 21.21 -38.65
CA ILE A 177 10.88 20.03 -38.32
C ILE A 177 10.41 19.44 -37.00
N ARG A 178 10.22 20.26 -35.95
CA ARG A 178 9.65 19.79 -34.66
C ARG A 178 8.27 19.22 -34.82
N THR A 179 7.39 19.86 -35.60
CA THR A 179 6.03 19.38 -35.89
C THR A 179 6.06 18.04 -36.63
N ALA A 180 6.95 17.90 -37.64
CA ALA A 180 7.10 16.64 -38.35
C ALA A 180 7.57 15.51 -37.41
N TYR A 181 8.56 15.74 -36.58
CA TYR A 181 9.04 14.76 -35.61
C TYR A 181 7.96 14.44 -34.56
N HIS A 182 7.21 15.42 -34.08
CA HIS A 182 6.07 15.20 -33.20
C HIS A 182 5.02 14.27 -33.82
N ASN A 183 4.61 14.56 -35.05
CA ASN A 183 3.63 13.77 -35.78
C ASN A 183 4.11 12.34 -36.08
N ILE A 184 5.40 12.18 -36.44
CA ILE A 184 6.00 10.85 -36.68
C ILE A 184 6.11 10.07 -35.37
N ALA A 185 6.47 10.72 -34.26
CA ALA A 185 6.48 10.11 -32.94
C ALA A 185 5.08 9.63 -32.52
N ALA A 186 4.05 10.47 -32.75
CA ALA A 186 2.65 10.10 -32.49
C ALA A 186 2.19 8.91 -33.36
N CYS A 187 2.57 8.88 -34.64
CA CYS A 187 2.28 7.77 -35.54
C CYS A 187 2.95 6.46 -35.06
N ARG A 188 4.20 6.51 -34.60
CA ARG A 188 4.88 5.33 -34.02
C ARG A 188 4.27 4.88 -32.69
N MET A 189 3.72 5.80 -31.94
CA MET A 189 3.02 5.51 -30.69
C MET A 189 1.79 4.61 -30.93
N GLU A 190 1.09 4.75 -32.08
CA GLU A 190 -0.01 3.84 -32.45
C GLU A 190 0.46 2.38 -32.59
N GLY A 191 1.67 2.15 -33.07
CA GLY A 191 2.28 0.83 -33.08
C GLY A 191 2.47 0.26 -31.68
N ALA A 192 2.95 1.09 -30.75
CA ALA A 192 3.09 0.71 -29.34
C ALA A 192 1.71 0.48 -28.66
N ARG A 193 0.69 1.28 -28.98
CA ARG A 193 -0.70 1.03 -28.56
C ARG A 193 -1.22 -0.31 -29.07
N GLY A 194 -0.93 -0.64 -30.33
CA GLY A 194 -1.26 -1.95 -30.91
C GLY A 194 -0.60 -3.10 -30.13
N GLN A 195 0.67 -2.97 -29.74
CA GLN A 195 1.35 -3.94 -28.88
C GLN A 195 0.69 -4.02 -27.49
N LYS A 196 0.38 -2.88 -26.85
CA LYS A 196 -0.35 -2.83 -25.57
C LYS A 196 -1.71 -3.56 -25.67
N ASN A 197 -2.47 -3.31 -26.72
CA ASN A 197 -3.79 -3.93 -26.93
C ASN A 197 -3.72 -5.45 -27.14
N ARG A 198 -2.61 -5.97 -27.67
CA ARG A 198 -2.34 -7.41 -27.75
C ARG A 198 -1.80 -8.01 -26.44
N GLY A 199 -1.58 -7.19 -25.40
CA GLY A 199 -1.00 -7.61 -24.13
C GLY A 199 0.53 -7.68 -24.11
N GLU A 200 1.21 -7.22 -25.15
CA GLU A 200 2.67 -7.21 -25.31
C GLU A 200 3.29 -6.01 -24.55
N TYR A 201 2.94 -5.85 -23.24
CA TYR A 201 3.23 -4.65 -22.46
C TYR A 201 4.72 -4.28 -22.40
N LYS A 202 5.60 -5.28 -22.22
CA LYS A 202 7.06 -5.06 -22.20
C LYS A 202 7.61 -4.56 -23.53
N GLN A 203 7.03 -5.06 -24.63
CA GLN A 203 7.40 -4.63 -25.98
C GLN A 203 6.91 -3.20 -26.22
N ALA A 204 5.66 -2.89 -25.84
CA ALA A 204 5.10 -1.55 -25.91
C ALA A 204 5.95 -0.53 -25.13
N LEU A 205 6.37 -0.87 -23.89
CA LEU A 205 7.25 -0.03 -23.08
C LEU A 205 8.59 0.25 -23.77
N LYS A 206 9.22 -0.78 -24.36
CA LYS A 206 10.47 -0.59 -25.14
C LYS A 206 10.26 0.33 -26.33
N SER A 207 9.14 0.15 -27.05
CA SER A 207 8.80 0.99 -28.20
C SER A 207 8.55 2.44 -27.80
N LEU A 208 7.82 2.67 -26.70
CA LEU A 208 7.53 4.01 -26.16
C LEU A 208 8.81 4.71 -25.66
N GLN A 209 9.68 3.98 -24.95
CA GLN A 209 10.97 4.51 -24.51
C GLN A 209 11.85 4.88 -25.71
N ALA A 210 11.95 4.02 -26.73
CA ALA A 210 12.70 4.31 -27.94
C ALA A 210 12.20 5.56 -28.67
N ILE A 211 10.90 5.83 -28.65
CA ILE A 211 10.33 7.07 -29.18
C ILE A 211 10.82 8.29 -28.39
N LEU A 212 10.80 8.23 -27.05
CA LEU A 212 11.30 9.32 -26.21
C LEU A 212 12.80 9.57 -26.41
N ASP A 213 13.60 8.50 -26.51
CA ASP A 213 15.04 8.59 -26.71
C ASP A 213 15.38 9.18 -28.09
N GLU A 214 14.60 8.83 -29.11
CA GLU A 214 14.86 9.24 -30.50
C GLU A 214 14.39 10.66 -30.81
N PHE A 215 13.23 11.08 -30.28
CA PHE A 215 12.61 12.35 -30.63
C PHE A 215 12.78 13.44 -29.56
N GLY A 216 13.17 13.07 -28.33
CA GLY A 216 13.46 13.99 -27.23
C GLY A 216 12.33 15.00 -26.97
N GLN A 217 12.65 16.30 -27.08
CA GLN A 217 11.66 17.37 -26.84
C GLN A 217 10.58 17.47 -27.92
N SER A 218 10.78 16.89 -29.09
CA SER A 218 9.79 16.87 -30.16
C SER A 218 8.75 15.76 -30.01
N ALA A 219 8.95 14.80 -29.09
CA ALA A 219 7.98 13.76 -28.82
C ALA A 219 6.76 14.29 -28.05
N PRO A 220 5.54 13.73 -28.25
CA PRO A 220 4.37 13.99 -27.40
C PRO A 220 4.56 13.35 -26.03
N LYS A 221 5.40 13.95 -25.19
CA LYS A 221 5.91 13.35 -23.96
C LYS A 221 4.80 12.97 -22.97
N LYS A 222 3.80 13.84 -22.78
CA LYS A 222 2.70 13.59 -21.83
C LYS A 222 1.86 12.36 -22.25
N GLU A 223 1.56 12.27 -23.53
CA GLU A 223 0.79 11.16 -24.11
C GLU A 223 1.59 9.85 -24.05
N ILE A 224 2.89 9.90 -24.36
CA ILE A 224 3.78 8.73 -24.25
C ILE A 224 3.92 8.29 -22.81
N GLU A 225 4.13 9.19 -21.85
CA GLU A 225 4.21 8.89 -20.43
C GLU A 225 2.90 8.28 -19.90
N SER A 226 1.73 8.79 -20.35
CA SER A 226 0.42 8.21 -20.01
C SER A 226 0.28 6.78 -20.55
N GLU A 227 0.69 6.53 -21.79
CA GLU A 227 0.70 5.18 -22.36
C GLU A 227 1.69 4.25 -21.66
N MET A 228 2.86 4.75 -21.29
CA MET A 228 3.84 3.98 -20.49
C MET A 228 3.26 3.63 -19.12
N ALA A 229 2.61 4.57 -18.45
CA ALA A 229 1.95 4.33 -17.17
C ALA A 229 0.84 3.26 -17.30
N SER A 230 0.05 3.32 -18.37
CA SER A 230 -0.94 2.29 -18.69
C SER A 230 -0.28 0.91 -18.89
N CYS A 231 0.81 0.84 -19.65
CA CYS A 231 1.56 -0.40 -19.84
C CYS A 231 2.15 -0.92 -18.51
N TYR A 232 2.71 -0.06 -17.66
CA TYR A 232 3.20 -0.43 -16.33
C TYR A 232 2.08 -1.00 -15.45
N SER A 233 0.93 -0.33 -15.39
CA SER A 233 -0.24 -0.79 -14.63
C SER A 233 -0.72 -2.17 -15.10
N LEU A 234 -0.80 -2.38 -16.42
CA LEU A 234 -1.21 -3.65 -17.02
C LEU A 234 -0.18 -4.76 -16.85
N ASN A 235 1.10 -4.41 -16.70
CA ASN A 235 2.19 -5.38 -16.44
C ASN A 235 2.37 -5.70 -14.95
N GLY A 236 1.61 -5.04 -14.03
CA GLY A 236 1.73 -5.23 -12.58
C GLY A 236 2.74 -4.32 -11.88
N ASP A 237 3.39 -3.40 -12.59
CA ASP A 237 4.34 -2.43 -12.06
C ASP A 237 3.60 -1.16 -11.57
N TYR A 238 2.75 -1.32 -10.55
CA TYR A 238 1.82 -0.27 -10.09
C TYR A 238 2.53 0.99 -9.58
N GLU A 239 3.70 0.85 -8.94
CA GLU A 239 4.52 1.97 -8.46
C GLU A 239 4.81 2.97 -9.57
N LYS A 240 5.39 2.48 -10.68
CA LYS A 240 5.76 3.33 -11.81
C LYS A 240 4.55 3.97 -12.45
N ALA A 241 3.44 3.22 -12.57
CA ALA A 241 2.20 3.73 -13.11
C ALA A 241 1.63 4.87 -12.26
N ILE A 242 1.48 4.68 -10.95
CA ILE A 242 0.96 5.66 -10.00
C ILE A 242 1.84 6.91 -9.96
N SER A 243 3.17 6.74 -9.92
CA SER A 243 4.12 7.86 -9.93
C SER A 243 3.96 8.74 -11.17
N ILE A 244 3.87 8.12 -12.36
CA ILE A 244 3.70 8.86 -13.62
C ILE A 244 2.33 9.56 -13.66
N TYR A 245 1.24 8.88 -13.32
CA TYR A 245 -0.10 9.47 -13.34
C TYR A 245 -0.24 10.62 -12.35
N ASN A 246 0.30 10.50 -11.13
CA ASN A 246 0.30 11.60 -10.16
C ASN A 246 1.04 12.82 -10.69
N ARG A 247 2.20 12.64 -11.32
CA ARG A 247 2.96 13.73 -11.94
C ARG A 247 2.19 14.39 -13.09
N LEU A 248 1.49 13.62 -13.92
CA LEU A 248 0.66 14.15 -15.00
C LEU A 248 -0.55 14.91 -14.46
N LEU A 249 -1.19 14.44 -13.36
CA LEU A 249 -2.30 15.13 -12.72
C LEU A 249 -1.90 16.41 -11.99
N GLN A 250 -0.64 16.53 -11.52
CA GLN A 250 -0.12 17.80 -11.02
C GLN A 250 -0.09 18.88 -12.11
N GLN A 251 0.10 18.48 -13.38
CA GLN A 251 0.10 19.40 -14.53
C GLN A 251 -1.30 19.67 -15.10
N ASP A 252 -2.21 18.72 -14.98
CA ASP A 252 -3.60 18.82 -15.44
C ASP A 252 -4.54 18.08 -14.46
N PRO A 253 -4.95 18.72 -13.35
CA PRO A 253 -5.77 18.09 -12.31
C PRO A 253 -7.17 17.67 -12.77
N THR A 254 -7.66 18.20 -13.90
CA THR A 254 -9.00 17.95 -14.41
C THR A 254 -9.09 16.85 -15.47
N ASN A 255 -7.98 16.21 -15.80
CA ASN A 255 -7.91 15.19 -16.85
C ASN A 255 -8.63 13.91 -16.43
N ALA A 256 -9.87 13.74 -16.88
CA ALA A 256 -10.72 12.60 -16.53
C ALA A 256 -10.11 11.24 -16.95
N ALA A 257 -9.41 11.17 -18.08
CA ALA A 257 -8.78 9.94 -18.54
C ALA A 257 -7.63 9.52 -17.61
N ILE A 258 -6.78 10.45 -17.20
CA ILE A 258 -5.68 10.18 -16.27
C ILE A 258 -6.23 9.86 -14.88
N GLN A 259 -7.27 10.55 -14.40
CA GLN A 259 -7.95 10.23 -13.15
C GLN A 259 -8.50 8.80 -13.16
N ASN A 260 -9.16 8.38 -14.24
CA ASN A 260 -9.67 7.01 -14.39
C ASN A 260 -8.54 5.98 -14.41
N ASN A 261 -7.45 6.23 -15.13
CA ASN A 261 -6.32 5.31 -15.21
C ASN A 261 -5.61 5.16 -13.87
N LEU A 262 -5.46 6.24 -13.11
CA LEU A 262 -4.93 6.20 -11.74
C LEU A 262 -5.89 5.44 -10.81
N ALA A 263 -7.21 5.66 -10.94
CA ALA A 263 -8.22 4.93 -10.19
C ALA A 263 -8.14 3.41 -10.44
N LEU A 264 -7.91 2.98 -11.68
CA LEU A 264 -7.68 1.55 -11.99
C LEU A 264 -6.44 0.99 -11.31
N CYS A 265 -5.37 1.77 -11.16
CA CYS A 265 -4.20 1.34 -10.38
C CYS A 265 -4.58 1.12 -8.91
N TYR A 266 -5.34 2.04 -8.30
CA TYR A 266 -5.82 1.88 -6.92
C TYR A 266 -6.74 0.65 -6.77
N ALA A 267 -7.66 0.41 -7.71
CA ALA A 267 -8.48 -0.80 -7.68
C ALA A 267 -7.65 -2.10 -7.77
N ARG A 268 -6.53 -2.09 -8.48
CA ARG A 268 -5.63 -3.26 -8.61
C ARG A 268 -4.81 -3.55 -7.36
N ILE A 269 -4.57 -2.55 -6.51
CA ILE A 269 -3.94 -2.73 -5.21
C ILE A 269 -4.96 -2.90 -4.08
N GLY A 270 -6.28 -2.79 -4.36
CA GLY A 270 -7.37 -3.03 -3.42
C GLY A 270 -8.04 -1.80 -2.83
N ASP A 271 -7.56 -0.61 -3.15
CA ASP A 271 -8.14 0.64 -2.67
C ASP A 271 -9.38 1.03 -3.52
N TYR A 272 -10.46 0.29 -3.30
CA TYR A 272 -11.70 0.47 -4.06
C TYR A 272 -12.40 1.79 -3.77
N SER A 273 -12.35 2.26 -2.51
CA SER A 273 -12.99 3.51 -2.09
C SER A 273 -12.39 4.69 -2.83
N ARG A 274 -11.06 4.77 -2.89
CA ARG A 274 -10.36 5.82 -3.64
C ARG A 274 -10.60 5.69 -5.13
N SER A 275 -10.56 4.48 -5.67
CA SER A 275 -10.85 4.22 -7.07
C SER A 275 -12.23 4.72 -7.47
N LEU A 276 -13.28 4.34 -6.72
CA LEU A 276 -14.66 4.77 -6.99
C LEU A 276 -14.82 6.29 -6.88
N SER A 277 -14.28 6.91 -5.84
CA SER A 277 -14.34 8.38 -5.68
C SER A 277 -13.75 9.12 -6.88
N MET A 278 -12.62 8.65 -7.41
CA MET A 278 -11.99 9.24 -8.60
C MET A 278 -12.80 8.97 -9.87
N GLN A 279 -13.30 7.75 -10.06
CA GLN A 279 -14.10 7.36 -11.22
C GLN A 279 -15.45 8.08 -11.25
N GLU A 280 -16.11 8.28 -10.11
CA GLU A 280 -17.36 9.04 -10.02
C GLU A 280 -17.15 10.52 -10.34
N LYS A 281 -16.02 11.10 -9.91
CA LYS A 281 -15.65 12.49 -10.31
C LYS A 281 -15.49 12.58 -11.84
N ALA A 282 -14.78 11.62 -12.45
CA ALA A 282 -14.61 11.56 -13.90
C ALA A 282 -15.96 11.33 -14.63
N LEU A 283 -16.85 10.48 -14.11
CA LEU A 283 -18.16 10.20 -14.70
C LEU A 283 -19.09 11.41 -14.70
N ARG A 284 -18.99 12.30 -13.69
CA ARG A 284 -19.75 13.56 -13.67
C ARG A 284 -19.39 14.47 -14.86
N LEU A 285 -18.13 14.40 -15.32
CA LEU A 285 -17.66 15.16 -16.49
C LEU A 285 -18.09 14.51 -17.81
N THR A 286 -18.25 13.18 -17.82
CA THR A 286 -18.59 12.39 -19.03
C THR A 286 -19.64 11.32 -18.72
N PRO A 287 -20.93 11.66 -18.50
CA PRO A 287 -21.95 10.74 -17.97
C PRO A 287 -22.25 9.50 -18.83
N ASP A 288 -22.05 9.58 -20.14
CA ASP A 288 -22.30 8.50 -21.10
C ASP A 288 -21.01 7.83 -21.61
N ASN A 289 -19.92 7.96 -20.85
CA ASN A 289 -18.67 7.26 -21.15
C ASN A 289 -18.78 5.78 -20.76
N ALA A 290 -19.03 4.92 -21.75
CA ALA A 290 -19.19 3.48 -21.54
C ALA A 290 -17.93 2.80 -21.00
N GLU A 291 -16.73 3.25 -21.39
CA GLU A 291 -15.46 2.71 -20.87
C GLU A 291 -15.33 3.00 -19.37
N LEU A 292 -15.63 4.23 -18.97
CA LEU A 292 -15.59 4.62 -17.56
C LEU A 292 -16.63 3.84 -16.73
N LEU A 293 -17.84 3.65 -17.24
CA LEU A 293 -18.87 2.80 -16.61
C LEU A 293 -18.39 1.35 -16.48
N THR A 294 -17.73 0.80 -17.49
CA THR A 294 -17.13 -0.55 -17.44
C THR A 294 -16.08 -0.65 -16.34
N ASN A 295 -15.26 0.37 -16.19
CA ASN A 295 -14.24 0.42 -15.14
C ASN A 295 -14.84 0.55 -13.73
N ILE A 296 -15.90 1.36 -13.57
CA ILE A 296 -16.66 1.47 -12.30
C ILE A 296 -17.30 0.11 -11.96
N ALA A 297 -17.93 -0.55 -12.93
CA ALA A 297 -18.50 -1.87 -12.72
C ALA A 297 -17.45 -2.89 -12.26
N THR A 298 -16.27 -2.87 -12.87
CA THR A 298 -15.15 -3.72 -12.45
C THR A 298 -14.69 -3.40 -11.03
N THR A 299 -14.71 -2.14 -10.60
CA THR A 299 -14.35 -1.74 -9.25
C THR A 299 -15.40 -2.22 -8.24
N TYR A 300 -16.71 -2.06 -8.52
CA TYR A 300 -17.78 -2.62 -7.69
C TYR A 300 -17.69 -4.15 -7.59
N PHE A 301 -17.40 -4.83 -8.70
CA PHE A 301 -17.18 -6.28 -8.70
C PHE A 301 -16.07 -6.70 -7.75
N ARG A 302 -14.92 -6.01 -7.79
CA ARG A 302 -13.77 -6.28 -6.91
C ARG A 302 -14.05 -5.95 -5.45
N GLN A 303 -14.92 -4.99 -5.18
CA GLN A 303 -15.39 -4.64 -3.85
C GLN A 303 -16.39 -5.66 -3.28
N GLY A 304 -16.97 -6.53 -4.15
CA GLY A 304 -17.97 -7.52 -3.77
C GLY A 304 -19.43 -7.05 -3.92
N ASP A 305 -19.67 -5.83 -4.42
CA ASP A 305 -21.02 -5.34 -4.71
C ASP A 305 -21.45 -5.77 -6.12
N TYR A 306 -21.73 -7.06 -6.25
CA TYR A 306 -22.05 -7.69 -7.54
C TYR A 306 -23.35 -7.15 -8.16
N SER A 307 -24.28 -6.69 -7.34
CA SER A 307 -25.55 -6.12 -7.80
C SER A 307 -25.34 -4.77 -8.48
N LYS A 308 -24.57 -3.86 -7.86
CA LYS A 308 -24.21 -2.58 -8.51
C LYS A 308 -23.29 -2.78 -9.71
N ALA A 309 -22.38 -3.75 -9.63
CA ALA A 309 -21.53 -4.12 -10.76
C ALA A 309 -22.37 -4.55 -11.97
N LEU A 310 -23.35 -5.43 -11.78
CA LEU A 310 -24.25 -5.88 -12.85
C LEU A 310 -25.06 -4.73 -13.45
N GLN A 311 -25.70 -3.90 -12.61
CA GLN A 311 -26.48 -2.74 -13.06
C GLN A 311 -25.63 -1.76 -13.87
N THR A 312 -24.42 -1.48 -13.41
CA THR A 312 -23.50 -0.56 -14.09
C THR A 312 -22.99 -1.15 -15.41
N THR A 313 -22.73 -2.48 -15.43
CA THR A 313 -22.34 -3.22 -16.64
C THR A 313 -23.46 -3.21 -17.68
N ASP A 314 -24.72 -3.45 -17.29
CA ASP A 314 -25.86 -3.43 -18.21
C ASP A 314 -26.06 -2.04 -18.82
N ARG A 315 -25.86 -0.96 -18.03
CA ARG A 315 -25.87 0.42 -18.55
C ARG A 315 -24.74 0.65 -19.57
N ALA A 316 -23.54 0.21 -19.28
CA ALA A 316 -22.40 0.30 -20.20
C ALA A 316 -22.65 -0.49 -21.49
N ALA A 317 -23.13 -1.73 -21.39
CA ALA A 317 -23.44 -2.60 -22.51
C ALA A 317 -24.47 -1.98 -23.47
N GLU A 318 -25.51 -1.35 -22.94
CA GLU A 318 -26.53 -0.70 -23.75
C GLU A 318 -26.00 0.50 -24.54
N ILE A 319 -25.10 1.32 -23.91
CA ILE A 319 -24.44 2.43 -24.59
C ILE A 319 -23.53 1.89 -25.71
N ILE A 320 -22.72 0.86 -25.41
CA ILE A 320 -21.80 0.23 -26.38
C ILE A 320 -22.60 -0.38 -27.55
N ARG A 321 -23.69 -1.11 -27.26
CA ARG A 321 -24.55 -1.72 -28.26
C ARG A 321 -25.09 -0.71 -29.28
N ARG A 322 -25.52 0.46 -28.78
CA ARG A 322 -26.03 1.55 -29.64
C ARG A 322 -24.94 2.21 -30.48
N LYS A 323 -23.72 2.36 -29.90
CA LYS A 323 -22.63 3.12 -30.53
C LYS A 323 -21.77 2.25 -31.45
N ASP A 324 -21.35 1.06 -30.96
CA ASP A 324 -20.33 0.22 -31.61
C ASP A 324 -20.92 -1.07 -32.21
N GLY A 325 -22.18 -1.39 -31.89
CA GLY A 325 -22.86 -2.61 -32.33
C GLY A 325 -22.56 -3.85 -31.49
N GLU A 326 -23.36 -4.90 -31.70
CA GLU A 326 -23.27 -6.17 -30.96
C GLU A 326 -22.05 -7.02 -31.33
N GLN A 327 -21.45 -6.80 -32.50
CA GLN A 327 -20.28 -7.53 -32.98
C GLN A 327 -18.95 -6.77 -32.69
N SER A 328 -18.92 -5.96 -31.64
CA SER A 328 -17.73 -5.19 -31.25
C SER A 328 -16.99 -5.85 -30.11
N ALA A 329 -15.66 -5.65 -30.05
CA ALA A 329 -14.83 -6.11 -28.92
C ALA A 329 -15.25 -5.48 -27.60
N ALA A 330 -15.75 -4.23 -27.62
CA ALA A 330 -16.25 -3.53 -26.46
C ALA A 330 -17.52 -4.20 -25.91
N TYR A 331 -18.46 -4.57 -26.78
CA TYR A 331 -19.68 -5.27 -26.37
C TYR A 331 -19.37 -6.67 -25.81
N ALA A 332 -18.44 -7.40 -26.42
CA ALA A 332 -17.97 -8.67 -25.88
C ALA A 332 -17.35 -8.50 -24.46
N THR A 333 -16.59 -7.43 -24.22
CA THR A 333 -16.06 -7.14 -22.88
C THR A 333 -17.17 -6.87 -21.87
N ALA A 334 -18.20 -6.13 -22.24
CA ALA A 334 -19.36 -5.90 -21.40
C ALA A 334 -20.10 -7.21 -21.07
N LEU A 335 -20.26 -8.12 -22.03
CA LEU A 335 -20.84 -9.46 -21.81
C LEU A 335 -20.01 -10.31 -20.85
N VAL A 336 -18.67 -10.26 -20.93
CA VAL A 336 -17.76 -10.95 -19.98
C VAL A 336 -17.96 -10.43 -18.58
N ASN A 337 -18.01 -9.12 -18.38
CA ASN A 337 -18.25 -8.51 -17.08
C ASN A 337 -19.63 -8.87 -16.53
N ARG A 338 -20.65 -8.87 -17.42
CA ARG A 338 -22.00 -9.32 -17.07
C ARG A 338 -22.02 -10.78 -16.63
N GLY A 339 -21.34 -11.66 -17.36
CA GLY A 339 -21.21 -13.07 -17.02
C GLY A 339 -20.52 -13.27 -15.66
N ALA A 340 -19.45 -12.53 -15.38
CA ALA A 340 -18.77 -12.57 -14.09
C ALA A 340 -19.71 -12.15 -12.95
N CYS A 341 -20.47 -11.05 -13.09
CA CYS A 341 -21.43 -10.61 -12.08
C CYS A 341 -22.53 -11.66 -11.85
N LEU A 342 -23.07 -12.24 -12.90
CA LEU A 342 -24.13 -13.26 -12.83
C LEU A 342 -23.65 -14.53 -12.11
N ALA A 343 -22.41 -14.97 -12.37
CA ALA A 343 -21.80 -16.12 -11.69
C ALA A 343 -21.67 -15.90 -10.18
N MET A 344 -21.30 -14.68 -9.77
CA MET A 344 -21.20 -14.33 -8.35
C MET A 344 -22.56 -14.14 -7.68
N LEU A 345 -23.61 -13.90 -8.45
CA LEU A 345 -25.02 -13.88 -8.01
C LEU A 345 -25.71 -15.26 -8.13
N GLU A 346 -24.94 -16.33 -8.30
CA GLU A 346 -25.39 -17.74 -8.40
C GLU A 346 -26.27 -18.03 -9.65
N ARG A 347 -26.32 -17.13 -10.65
CA ARG A 347 -27.03 -17.26 -11.92
C ARG A 347 -26.12 -17.90 -12.97
N THR A 348 -25.64 -19.12 -12.69
CA THR A 348 -24.55 -19.78 -13.44
C THR A 348 -24.86 -20.04 -14.91
N ASP A 349 -26.10 -20.43 -15.24
CA ASP A 349 -26.47 -20.74 -16.64
C ASP A 349 -26.52 -19.46 -17.50
N GLU A 350 -27.01 -18.36 -16.95
CA GLU A 350 -27.01 -17.07 -17.64
C GLU A 350 -25.57 -16.51 -17.77
N ALA A 351 -24.74 -16.76 -16.76
CA ALA A 351 -23.32 -16.40 -16.82
C ALA A 351 -22.59 -17.15 -17.93
N LEU A 352 -22.83 -18.46 -18.05
CA LEU A 352 -22.23 -19.29 -19.09
C LEU A 352 -22.66 -18.80 -20.49
N ALA A 353 -23.95 -18.59 -20.71
CA ALA A 353 -24.46 -18.12 -22.00
C ALA A 353 -23.87 -16.75 -22.40
N ALA A 354 -23.75 -15.81 -21.45
CA ALA A 354 -23.15 -14.51 -21.71
C ALA A 354 -21.66 -14.62 -22.08
N ASN A 355 -20.89 -15.47 -21.37
CA ASN A 355 -19.49 -15.70 -21.67
C ASN A 355 -19.25 -16.43 -22.99
N GLU A 356 -20.09 -17.40 -23.36
CA GLU A 356 -20.01 -18.11 -24.65
C GLU A 356 -20.31 -17.15 -25.83
N GLN A 357 -21.30 -16.29 -25.69
CA GLN A 357 -21.58 -15.24 -26.68
C GLN A 357 -20.37 -14.29 -26.81
N ALA A 358 -19.80 -13.86 -25.69
CA ALA A 358 -18.62 -13.02 -25.70
C ALA A 358 -17.42 -13.70 -26.37
N LEU A 359 -17.20 -15.00 -26.10
CA LEU A 359 -16.12 -15.78 -26.69
C LEU A 359 -16.25 -15.87 -28.21
N ALA A 360 -17.48 -16.09 -28.73
CA ALA A 360 -17.73 -16.13 -30.14
C ALA A 360 -17.37 -14.80 -30.84
N ILE A 361 -17.79 -13.68 -30.26
CA ILE A 361 -17.47 -12.34 -30.77
C ILE A 361 -15.96 -12.09 -30.71
N GLN A 362 -15.31 -12.38 -29.55
CA GLN A 362 -13.88 -12.15 -29.38
C GLN A 362 -13.03 -12.97 -30.36
N ASN A 363 -13.38 -14.23 -30.59
CA ASN A 363 -12.68 -15.07 -31.57
C ASN A 363 -12.76 -14.50 -33.00
N SER A 364 -13.91 -13.94 -33.37
CA SER A 364 -14.09 -13.35 -34.70
C SER A 364 -13.36 -12.00 -34.87
N VAL A 365 -13.33 -11.17 -33.82
CA VAL A 365 -12.83 -9.79 -33.91
C VAL A 365 -11.37 -9.68 -33.50
N LEU A 366 -10.92 -10.43 -32.46
CA LEU A 366 -9.61 -10.31 -31.85
C LEU A 366 -8.71 -11.51 -32.17
N GLY A 367 -9.28 -12.66 -32.54
CA GLY A 367 -8.57 -13.92 -32.74
C GLY A 367 -8.39 -14.72 -31.44
N ALA A 368 -8.28 -16.05 -31.58
CA ALA A 368 -8.30 -17.02 -30.49
C ALA A 368 -7.14 -16.88 -29.45
N ASN A 369 -6.04 -16.22 -29.80
CA ASN A 369 -4.87 -16.04 -28.92
C ASN A 369 -4.86 -14.68 -28.20
N HIS A 370 -5.96 -13.93 -28.27
CA HIS A 370 -6.02 -12.62 -27.62
C HIS A 370 -6.21 -12.75 -26.10
N ILE A 371 -5.63 -11.84 -25.32
CA ILE A 371 -5.67 -11.88 -23.85
C ILE A 371 -7.11 -11.85 -23.29
N ASN A 372 -8.03 -11.14 -23.94
CA ASN A 372 -9.43 -11.10 -23.53
C ASN A 372 -10.12 -12.47 -23.69
N VAL A 373 -9.75 -13.26 -24.70
CA VAL A 373 -10.21 -14.65 -24.86
C VAL A 373 -9.82 -15.50 -23.64
N ALA A 374 -8.59 -15.34 -23.14
CA ALA A 374 -8.15 -16.05 -21.92
C ALA A 374 -8.99 -15.69 -20.69
N THR A 375 -9.40 -14.43 -20.58
CA THR A 375 -10.28 -13.99 -19.47
C THR A 375 -11.67 -14.63 -19.60
N THR A 376 -12.23 -14.66 -20.79
CA THR A 376 -13.53 -15.29 -21.06
C THR A 376 -13.50 -16.79 -20.81
N LEU A 377 -12.45 -17.49 -21.27
CA LEU A 377 -12.24 -18.90 -20.99
C LEU A 377 -12.15 -19.22 -19.50
N ASN A 378 -11.46 -18.35 -18.73
CA ASN A 378 -11.40 -18.50 -17.27
C ASN A 378 -12.79 -18.35 -16.62
N ASN A 379 -13.65 -17.44 -17.10
CA ASN A 379 -15.00 -17.26 -16.57
C ASN A 379 -15.92 -18.42 -16.99
N ILE A 380 -15.79 -18.93 -18.20
CA ILE A 380 -16.46 -20.17 -18.65
C ILE A 380 -16.07 -21.35 -17.77
N ALA A 381 -14.79 -21.46 -17.44
CA ALA A 381 -14.28 -22.50 -16.55
C ALA A 381 -14.86 -22.38 -15.14
N ASP A 382 -15.03 -21.16 -14.59
CA ASP A 382 -15.71 -20.97 -13.29
C ASP A 382 -17.16 -21.45 -13.35
N CYS A 383 -17.90 -21.16 -14.44
CA CYS A 383 -19.24 -21.66 -14.62
C CYS A 383 -19.29 -23.21 -14.66
N HIS A 384 -18.39 -23.86 -15.39
CA HIS A 384 -18.29 -25.31 -15.40
C HIS A 384 -17.90 -25.89 -14.05
N TYR A 385 -16.97 -25.26 -13.33
CA TYR A 385 -16.56 -25.67 -11.98
C TYR A 385 -17.76 -25.65 -11.01
N ARG A 386 -18.57 -24.58 -11.02
CA ARG A 386 -19.80 -24.45 -10.23
C ARG A 386 -20.86 -25.49 -10.59
N ARG A 387 -20.89 -25.95 -11.84
CA ARG A 387 -21.74 -27.05 -12.33
C ARG A 387 -21.17 -28.44 -12.06
N LEU A 388 -19.99 -28.52 -11.39
CA LEU A 388 -19.23 -29.74 -11.08
C LEU A 388 -18.65 -30.43 -12.34
N ASP A 389 -18.61 -29.75 -13.47
CA ASP A 389 -18.01 -30.21 -14.74
C ASP A 389 -16.49 -29.93 -14.74
N TYR A 390 -15.78 -30.53 -13.79
CA TYR A 390 -14.38 -30.20 -13.50
C TYR A 390 -13.42 -30.42 -14.66
N GLN A 391 -13.67 -31.40 -15.53
CA GLN A 391 -12.83 -31.65 -16.70
C GLN A 391 -12.97 -30.51 -17.72
N GLN A 392 -14.18 -30.06 -18.03
CA GLN A 392 -14.39 -28.92 -18.94
C GLN A 392 -13.83 -27.63 -18.37
N ALA A 393 -13.93 -27.43 -17.04
CA ALA A 393 -13.29 -26.32 -16.35
C ALA A 393 -11.76 -26.36 -16.54
N MET A 394 -11.14 -27.55 -16.35
CA MET A 394 -9.70 -27.75 -16.51
C MET A 394 -9.24 -27.44 -17.93
N ASP A 395 -9.94 -27.94 -18.95
CA ASP A 395 -9.59 -27.74 -20.36
C ASP A 395 -9.59 -26.25 -20.73
N ASN A 396 -10.62 -25.51 -20.33
CA ASN A 396 -10.72 -24.07 -20.55
C ASN A 396 -9.63 -23.28 -19.80
N LEU A 397 -9.31 -23.67 -18.56
CA LEU A 397 -8.23 -23.04 -17.77
C LEU A 397 -6.85 -23.29 -18.37
N GLN A 398 -6.59 -24.49 -18.92
CA GLN A 398 -5.32 -24.79 -19.57
C GLN A 398 -5.12 -23.91 -20.82
N LEU A 399 -6.16 -23.73 -21.63
CA LEU A 399 -6.13 -22.81 -22.77
C LEU A 399 -5.89 -21.35 -22.32
N ALA A 400 -6.62 -20.90 -21.30
CA ALA A 400 -6.45 -19.55 -20.74
C ALA A 400 -5.02 -19.36 -20.19
N ALA A 401 -4.48 -20.33 -19.46
CA ALA A 401 -3.12 -20.30 -18.92
C ALA A 401 -2.07 -20.27 -20.05
N GLN A 402 -2.27 -21.03 -21.11
CA GLN A 402 -1.35 -21.03 -22.27
C GLN A 402 -1.30 -19.66 -22.96
N ILE A 403 -2.46 -19.03 -23.20
CA ILE A 403 -2.54 -17.68 -23.77
C ILE A 403 -1.86 -16.67 -22.84
N ARG A 404 -2.22 -16.66 -21.56
CA ARG A 404 -1.64 -15.75 -20.55
C ARG A 404 -0.14 -15.92 -20.42
N LYS A 405 0.35 -17.17 -20.39
CA LYS A 405 1.79 -17.46 -20.34
C LYS A 405 2.55 -16.90 -21.56
N ASN A 406 1.99 -17.07 -22.75
CA ASN A 406 2.63 -16.62 -23.99
C ASN A 406 2.64 -15.09 -24.11
N VAL A 407 1.54 -14.43 -23.72
CA VAL A 407 1.34 -12.98 -23.89
C VAL A 407 1.90 -12.18 -22.72
N LEU A 408 1.60 -12.56 -21.49
CA LEU A 408 1.94 -11.82 -20.27
C LEU A 408 3.21 -12.34 -19.60
N GLY A 409 3.48 -13.65 -19.75
CA GLY A 409 4.54 -14.36 -19.04
C GLY A 409 4.07 -14.88 -17.67
N VAL A 410 4.87 -15.81 -17.11
CA VAL A 410 4.56 -16.55 -15.87
C VAL A 410 4.56 -15.71 -14.59
N ARG A 411 5.06 -14.48 -14.64
CA ARG A 411 5.07 -13.58 -13.47
C ARG A 411 3.85 -12.66 -13.37
N HIS A 412 3.00 -12.64 -14.40
CA HIS A 412 1.82 -11.77 -14.39
C HIS A 412 0.75 -12.27 -13.41
N PRO A 413 0.10 -11.39 -12.62
CA PRO A 413 -0.93 -11.79 -11.67
C PRO A 413 -2.04 -12.64 -12.28
N ASP A 414 -2.55 -12.25 -13.46
CA ASP A 414 -3.66 -12.97 -14.12
C ASP A 414 -3.29 -14.40 -14.50
N TYR A 415 -2.02 -14.68 -14.87
CA TYR A 415 -1.54 -16.03 -15.08
C TYR A 415 -1.61 -16.84 -13.78
N ILE A 416 -1.14 -16.28 -12.68
CA ILE A 416 -1.11 -16.94 -11.38
C ILE A 416 -2.52 -17.21 -10.83
N PHE A 417 -3.46 -16.29 -11.00
CA PHE A 417 -4.87 -16.55 -10.65
C PHE A 417 -5.44 -17.72 -11.45
N THR A 418 -5.10 -17.85 -12.75
CA THR A 418 -5.49 -19.03 -13.55
C THR A 418 -4.85 -20.30 -13.02
N VAL A 419 -3.57 -20.26 -12.64
CA VAL A 419 -2.85 -21.39 -12.01
C VAL A 419 -3.53 -21.83 -10.71
N ASN A 420 -4.00 -20.88 -9.90
CA ASN A 420 -4.78 -21.19 -8.69
C ASN A 420 -6.12 -21.86 -9.00
N ASN A 421 -6.82 -21.45 -10.06
CA ASN A 421 -8.06 -22.10 -10.49
C ASN A 421 -7.78 -23.52 -11.05
N ILE A 422 -6.67 -23.71 -11.75
CA ILE A 422 -6.21 -25.05 -12.17
C ILE A 422 -5.94 -25.92 -10.93
N ALA A 423 -5.35 -25.36 -9.87
CA ALA A 423 -5.16 -26.12 -8.63
C ALA A 423 -6.49 -26.59 -8.04
N ALA A 424 -7.52 -25.74 -8.01
CA ALA A 424 -8.86 -26.13 -7.56
C ALA A 424 -9.43 -27.29 -8.38
N CYS A 425 -9.30 -27.25 -9.72
CA CYS A 425 -9.71 -28.37 -10.59
C CYS A 425 -8.88 -29.64 -10.35
N CYS A 426 -7.55 -29.54 -10.16
CA CYS A 426 -6.72 -30.69 -9.79
C CYS A 426 -7.23 -31.38 -8.52
N LEU A 427 -7.55 -30.58 -7.49
CA LEU A 427 -8.08 -31.12 -6.24
C LEU A 427 -9.43 -31.81 -6.43
N ALA A 428 -10.35 -31.19 -7.17
CA ALA A 428 -11.68 -31.75 -7.47
C ALA A 428 -11.61 -33.04 -8.31
N LEU A 429 -10.63 -33.16 -9.21
CA LEU A 429 -10.34 -34.34 -10.02
C LEU A 429 -9.48 -35.39 -9.31
N GLY A 430 -9.05 -35.15 -8.05
CA GLY A 430 -8.24 -36.08 -7.27
C GLY A 430 -6.73 -36.04 -7.57
N ASP A 431 -6.26 -35.12 -8.43
CA ASP A 431 -4.82 -34.95 -8.72
C ASP A 431 -4.14 -34.09 -7.63
N LYS A 432 -3.76 -34.80 -6.55
CA LYS A 432 -3.07 -34.18 -5.41
C LYS A 432 -1.69 -33.63 -5.76
N ALA A 433 -0.98 -34.29 -6.66
CA ALA A 433 0.35 -33.85 -7.09
C ALA A 433 0.29 -32.60 -7.94
N GLY A 434 -0.64 -32.54 -8.88
CA GLY A 434 -0.92 -31.35 -9.68
C GLY A 434 -1.36 -30.18 -8.81
N TYR A 435 -2.24 -30.41 -7.82
CA TYR A 435 -2.64 -29.41 -6.84
C TYR A 435 -1.42 -28.81 -6.12
N ALA A 436 -0.57 -29.64 -5.51
CA ALA A 436 0.60 -29.19 -4.76
C ALA A 436 1.58 -28.41 -5.65
N ALA A 437 1.82 -28.87 -6.88
CA ALA A 437 2.69 -28.18 -7.84
C ALA A 437 2.18 -26.77 -8.19
N ARG A 438 0.86 -26.61 -8.41
CA ARG A 438 0.26 -25.30 -8.72
C ARG A 438 0.26 -24.37 -7.52
N LYS A 439 -0.02 -24.91 -6.31
CA LYS A 439 0.08 -24.12 -5.08
C LYS A 439 1.51 -23.66 -4.78
N GLN A 440 2.53 -24.48 -5.10
CA GLN A 440 3.93 -24.08 -5.01
C GLN A 440 4.25 -22.89 -5.95
N GLU A 441 3.69 -22.92 -7.16
CA GLU A 441 3.85 -21.82 -8.12
C GLU A 441 3.21 -20.53 -7.60
N CYS A 442 2.02 -20.61 -7.00
CA CYS A 442 1.35 -19.49 -6.34
C CYS A 442 2.15 -18.92 -5.17
N LEU A 443 2.70 -19.77 -4.30
CA LEU A 443 3.51 -19.34 -3.15
C LEU A 443 4.80 -18.64 -3.61
N ASN A 444 5.52 -19.23 -4.58
CA ASN A 444 6.75 -18.64 -5.13
C ASN A 444 6.48 -17.27 -5.77
N TRP A 445 5.35 -17.17 -6.46
CA TRP A 445 4.92 -15.89 -7.05
C TRP A 445 4.63 -14.85 -5.96
N MET A 446 3.86 -15.22 -4.93
CA MET A 446 3.53 -14.31 -3.82
C MET A 446 4.77 -13.80 -3.11
N LEU A 447 5.77 -14.66 -2.84
CA LEU A 447 7.07 -14.25 -2.29
C LEU A 447 7.76 -13.21 -3.16
N SER A 448 7.72 -13.39 -4.50
CA SER A 448 8.29 -12.43 -5.45
C SER A 448 7.50 -11.13 -5.51
N ASP A 449 6.16 -11.21 -5.46
CA ASP A 449 5.25 -10.06 -5.57
C ASP A 449 5.34 -9.17 -4.31
N VAL A 450 5.42 -9.77 -3.12
CA VAL A 450 5.71 -9.05 -1.86
C VAL A 450 7.06 -8.33 -1.94
N ARG A 451 8.12 -9.02 -2.41
CA ARG A 451 9.44 -8.39 -2.57
C ARG A 451 9.43 -7.19 -3.51
N GLN A 452 8.64 -7.24 -4.56
CA GLN A 452 8.57 -6.18 -5.56
C GLN A 452 7.74 -4.99 -5.09
N ASN A 453 6.64 -5.23 -4.37
CA ASN A 453 5.62 -4.21 -4.13
C ASN A 453 5.66 -3.62 -2.70
N PHE A 454 6.11 -4.34 -1.67
CA PHE A 454 6.11 -3.81 -0.29
C PHE A 454 7.06 -2.63 -0.07
N THR A 455 8.03 -2.43 -0.94
CA THR A 455 9.01 -1.34 -0.84
C THR A 455 8.42 0.05 -1.13
N TRP A 456 7.27 0.12 -1.81
CA TRP A 456 6.68 1.39 -2.24
C TRP A 456 5.20 1.56 -1.87
N LEU A 457 4.51 0.48 -1.47
CA LEU A 457 3.14 0.55 -0.97
C LEU A 457 3.11 1.17 0.43
N THR A 458 2.15 2.08 0.67
CA THR A 458 1.85 2.57 2.02
C THR A 458 1.30 1.43 2.88
N GLU A 459 1.26 1.62 4.20
CA GLU A 459 0.78 0.60 5.13
C GLU A 459 -0.64 0.11 4.79
N GLN A 460 -1.56 1.05 4.55
CA GLN A 460 -2.93 0.74 4.14
C GLN A 460 -2.96 -0.03 2.81
N GLN A 461 -2.16 0.40 1.84
CA GLN A 461 -2.06 -0.28 0.55
C GLN A 461 -1.47 -1.68 0.67
N ARG A 462 -0.50 -1.91 1.58
CA ARG A 462 0.03 -3.27 1.87
C ARG A 462 -1.04 -4.19 2.42
N GLN A 463 -1.88 -3.70 3.33
CA GLN A 463 -2.99 -4.47 3.90
C GLN A 463 -3.96 -4.90 2.80
N LEU A 464 -4.44 -3.98 1.97
CA LEU A 464 -5.33 -4.25 0.85
C LEU A 464 -4.70 -5.19 -0.19
N PHE A 465 -3.40 -4.98 -0.47
CA PHE A 465 -2.62 -5.81 -1.39
C PHE A 465 -2.54 -7.27 -0.92
N VAL A 466 -2.29 -7.51 0.36
CA VAL A 466 -2.25 -8.86 0.96
C VAL A 466 -3.64 -9.49 0.93
N GLN A 467 -4.66 -8.75 1.33
CA GLN A 467 -6.04 -9.25 1.37
C GLN A 467 -6.50 -9.80 0.01
N GLN A 468 -6.20 -9.10 -1.10
CA GLN A 468 -6.54 -9.57 -2.45
C GLN A 468 -5.82 -10.85 -2.86
N ARG A 469 -4.65 -11.12 -2.29
CA ARG A 469 -3.78 -12.24 -2.69
C ARG A 469 -3.86 -13.44 -1.77
N THR A 470 -4.41 -13.26 -0.59
CA THR A 470 -4.62 -14.35 0.40
C THR A 470 -5.30 -15.59 -0.22
N PRO A 471 -6.32 -15.48 -1.11
CA PRO A 471 -6.95 -16.65 -1.73
C PRO A 471 -5.97 -17.55 -2.51
N LEU A 472 -4.87 -17.02 -3.04
CA LEU A 472 -3.83 -17.82 -3.71
C LEU A 472 -3.14 -18.81 -2.78
N LEU A 473 -3.09 -18.48 -1.48
CA LEU A 473 -2.40 -19.27 -0.45
C LEU A 473 -3.36 -20.15 0.38
N GLU A 474 -4.67 -19.97 0.20
CA GLU A 474 -5.67 -20.82 0.85
C GLU A 474 -5.52 -22.27 0.45
N GLY A 475 -5.80 -23.17 1.38
CA GLY A 475 -5.71 -24.61 1.17
C GLY A 475 -4.28 -25.17 1.09
N ILE A 476 -3.22 -24.36 1.35
CA ILE A 476 -1.85 -24.88 1.45
C ILE A 476 -1.67 -25.63 2.78
N VAL A 477 -2.07 -25.03 3.90
CA VAL A 477 -1.97 -25.64 5.23
C VAL A 477 -3.07 -26.70 5.41
N ALA A 478 -2.76 -27.75 6.15
CA ALA A 478 -3.64 -28.90 6.41
C ALA A 478 -4.11 -29.63 5.13
N SER A 479 -3.29 -29.61 4.08
CA SER A 479 -3.60 -30.17 2.76
C SER A 479 -2.58 -31.22 2.32
N TYR A 480 -2.64 -31.58 1.05
CA TYR A 480 -1.69 -32.48 0.40
C TYR A 480 -0.38 -31.81 -0.03
N CYS A 481 -0.16 -30.55 0.36
CA CYS A 481 1.07 -29.84 0.08
C CYS A 481 2.22 -30.33 0.96
N PRO A 482 3.48 -30.32 0.47
CA PRO A 482 4.65 -30.67 1.27
C PRO A 482 4.76 -29.83 2.55
N ASP A 483 5.20 -30.43 3.66
CA ASP A 483 5.29 -29.77 4.97
C ASP A 483 6.18 -28.52 4.95
N GLY A 484 7.29 -28.54 4.19
CA GLY A 484 8.13 -27.36 4.00
C GLY A 484 7.40 -26.20 3.33
N MET A 485 6.53 -26.50 2.37
CA MET A 485 5.68 -25.48 1.72
C MET A 485 4.64 -24.92 2.67
N GLN A 486 4.04 -25.76 3.53
CA GLN A 486 3.10 -25.32 4.56
C GLN A 486 3.80 -24.38 5.56
N TYR A 487 5.03 -24.71 5.96
CA TYR A 487 5.85 -23.89 6.86
C TYR A 487 6.20 -22.54 6.21
N ASP A 488 6.67 -22.54 4.98
CA ASP A 488 7.02 -21.32 4.23
C ASP A 488 5.80 -20.39 4.06
N LYS A 489 4.62 -20.96 3.78
CA LYS A 489 3.37 -20.17 3.74
C LYS A 489 3.11 -19.50 5.08
N GLN A 490 3.29 -20.21 6.20
CA GLN A 490 3.05 -19.66 7.52
C GLN A 490 4.06 -18.55 7.87
N LEU A 491 5.34 -18.76 7.58
CA LEU A 491 6.35 -17.72 7.72
C LEU A 491 6.04 -16.48 6.90
N LEU A 492 5.48 -16.64 5.68
CA LEU A 492 5.15 -15.52 4.82
C LEU A 492 3.95 -14.73 5.36
N THR A 493 2.88 -15.39 5.78
CA THR A 493 1.61 -14.71 6.10
C THR A 493 1.52 -14.23 7.54
N LYS A 494 2.07 -14.96 8.50
CA LYS A 494 1.97 -14.63 9.93
C LYS A 494 2.80 -13.39 10.28
N GLY A 495 2.15 -12.32 10.68
CA GLY A 495 2.80 -11.06 11.05
C GLY A 495 3.50 -10.35 9.89
N LEU A 496 3.12 -10.57 8.63
CA LEU A 496 3.72 -9.94 7.46
C LEU A 496 3.59 -8.42 7.50
N LEU A 497 2.39 -7.91 7.75
CA LEU A 497 2.10 -6.48 7.78
C LEU A 497 2.82 -5.81 8.95
N LEU A 498 2.71 -6.38 10.15
CA LEU A 498 3.40 -5.88 11.34
C LEU A 498 4.92 -5.85 11.13
N SER A 499 5.52 -6.93 10.64
CA SER A 499 6.97 -6.99 10.40
C SER A 499 7.41 -6.00 9.33
N SER A 500 6.59 -5.76 8.31
CA SER A 500 6.91 -4.76 7.29
C SER A 500 6.89 -3.33 7.83
N ALA A 501 5.99 -3.02 8.78
CA ALA A 501 5.92 -1.73 9.43
C ALA A 501 7.11 -1.51 10.37
N VAL A 502 7.39 -2.49 11.25
CA VAL A 502 8.52 -2.45 12.20
C VAL A 502 9.86 -2.33 11.47
N GLU A 503 10.05 -3.08 10.39
CA GLU A 503 11.30 -3.04 9.62
C GLU A 503 11.48 -1.70 8.89
N LEU A 504 10.41 -1.10 8.40
CA LEU A 504 10.46 0.22 7.77
C LEU A 504 10.87 1.28 8.80
N GLU A 505 10.28 1.27 9.99
CA GLU A 505 10.65 2.19 11.09
C GLU A 505 12.12 1.99 11.49
N ARG A 506 12.58 0.74 11.61
CA ARG A 506 13.98 0.44 11.90
C ARG A 506 14.93 1.05 10.85
N ILE A 507 14.60 0.90 9.56
CA ILE A 507 15.41 1.47 8.47
C ILE A 507 15.45 3.00 8.58
N MET A 508 14.34 3.64 8.92
CA MET A 508 14.26 5.09 9.07
C MET A 508 15.13 5.59 10.24
N HIS A 509 15.11 4.90 11.38
CA HIS A 509 15.98 5.25 12.52
C HIS A 509 17.47 5.04 12.25
N GLU A 510 17.83 4.01 11.49
CA GLU A 510 19.22 3.71 11.15
C GLU A 510 19.79 4.64 10.07
N ALA A 511 18.93 5.24 9.24
CA ALA A 511 19.34 6.06 8.09
C ALA A 511 20.10 7.35 8.49
N LYS A 512 19.92 7.88 9.69
CA LYS A 512 20.50 9.18 10.18
C LYS A 512 20.33 10.33 9.18
N ASP A 513 19.25 10.31 8.41
CA ASP A 513 18.90 11.30 7.40
C ASP A 513 17.91 12.30 8.01
N ALA A 514 18.30 13.58 8.07
CA ALA A 514 17.50 14.65 8.68
C ALA A 514 16.13 14.82 7.97
N GLU A 515 16.06 14.58 6.66
CA GLU A 515 14.82 14.69 5.91
C GLU A 515 13.89 13.50 6.17
N ILE A 516 14.42 12.29 6.36
CA ILE A 516 13.63 11.12 6.81
C ILE A 516 13.05 11.41 8.19
N THR A 517 13.86 11.94 9.11
CA THR A 517 13.40 12.32 10.47
C THR A 517 12.28 13.38 10.41
N ARG A 518 12.44 14.40 9.55
CA ARG A 518 11.42 15.45 9.36
C ARG A 518 10.10 14.88 8.81
N LEU A 519 10.18 14.11 7.73
CA LEU A 519 9.01 13.49 7.09
C LEU A 519 8.29 12.52 8.03
N PHE A 520 9.04 11.78 8.84
CA PHE A 520 8.47 10.87 9.83
C PHE A 520 7.72 11.63 10.93
N GLY A 521 8.30 12.72 11.43
CA GLY A 521 7.64 13.61 12.39
C GLY A 521 6.36 14.24 11.82
N GLU A 522 6.40 14.67 10.56
CA GLU A 522 5.25 15.23 9.85
C GLU A 522 4.12 14.18 9.68
N LEU A 523 4.47 12.98 9.21
CA LEU A 523 3.52 11.87 9.07
C LEU A 523 2.85 11.51 10.40
N ARG A 524 3.63 11.48 11.48
CA ARG A 524 3.13 11.24 12.82
C ARG A 524 2.14 12.30 13.29
N THR A 525 2.47 13.58 13.09
CA THR A 525 1.58 14.70 13.44
C THR A 525 0.26 14.63 12.68
N ILE A 526 0.30 14.31 11.38
CA ILE A 526 -0.88 14.14 10.55
C ILE A 526 -1.73 12.95 11.03
N ARG A 527 -1.11 11.82 11.37
CA ARG A 527 -1.80 10.63 11.88
C ARG A 527 -2.49 10.88 13.22
N LEU A 528 -1.84 11.62 14.13
CA LEU A 528 -2.46 12.05 15.40
C LEU A 528 -3.68 12.95 15.16
N ALA A 529 -3.57 13.92 14.23
CA ALA A 529 -4.70 14.77 13.87
C ALA A 529 -5.87 13.98 13.25
N LEU A 530 -5.56 12.99 12.40
CA LEU A 530 -6.57 12.07 11.85
C LEU A 530 -7.25 11.26 12.94
N ASP A 531 -6.50 10.79 13.92
CA ASP A 531 -7.03 10.03 15.04
C ASP A 531 -8.04 10.85 15.84
N GLY A 532 -7.72 12.09 16.16
CA GLY A 532 -8.64 13.00 16.83
C GLY A 532 -9.93 13.26 16.02
N LEU A 533 -9.85 13.31 14.71
CA LEU A 533 -11.04 13.45 13.86
C LEU A 533 -11.87 12.15 13.82
N TYR A 534 -11.24 10.99 13.79
CA TYR A 534 -11.95 9.70 13.83
C TYR A 534 -12.56 9.37 15.21
N ALA A 535 -11.99 9.92 16.28
CA ALA A 535 -12.56 9.82 17.62
C ALA A 535 -13.87 10.62 17.77
N GLN A 536 -14.15 11.59 16.88
CA GLN A 536 -15.39 12.34 16.88
C GLN A 536 -16.59 11.48 16.45
N PRO A 537 -17.82 11.79 16.91
CA PRO A 537 -19.04 11.19 16.38
C PRO A 537 -19.11 11.27 14.85
N ALA A 538 -19.62 10.21 14.20
CA ALA A 538 -19.65 10.12 12.75
C ALA A 538 -20.40 11.29 12.05
N ASP A 539 -21.38 11.87 12.75
CA ASP A 539 -22.15 13.05 12.33
C ASP A 539 -21.42 14.39 12.57
N ALA A 540 -20.43 14.40 13.46
CA ALA A 540 -19.58 15.56 13.77
C ALA A 540 -18.23 15.53 13.04
N GLN A 541 -17.87 14.44 12.37
CA GLN A 541 -16.60 14.29 11.65
C GLN A 541 -16.54 15.21 10.42
N ASP A 542 -15.51 16.05 10.34
CA ASP A 542 -15.20 16.79 9.12
C ASP A 542 -14.56 15.87 8.07
N ARG A 543 -15.42 15.31 7.21
CA ARG A 543 -14.99 14.42 6.12
C ARG A 543 -14.02 15.08 5.15
N SER A 544 -14.13 16.40 4.94
CA SER A 544 -13.23 17.13 4.04
C SER A 544 -11.83 17.22 4.64
N GLN A 545 -11.75 17.51 5.95
CA GLN A 545 -10.48 17.57 6.67
C GLN A 545 -9.84 16.17 6.78
N ILE A 546 -10.62 15.14 7.06
CA ILE A 546 -10.17 13.74 7.06
C ILE A 546 -9.57 13.37 5.69
N GLU A 547 -10.26 13.67 4.60
CA GLU A 547 -9.77 13.37 3.24
C GLU A 547 -8.48 14.16 2.92
N GLN A 548 -8.39 15.41 3.35
CA GLN A 548 -7.20 16.24 3.16
C GLN A 548 -6.00 15.70 3.94
N LEU A 549 -6.16 15.41 5.23
CA LEU A 549 -5.10 14.87 6.07
C LEU A 549 -4.69 13.47 5.64
N SER A 550 -5.63 12.63 5.22
CA SER A 550 -5.32 11.29 4.68
C SER A 550 -4.45 11.37 3.43
N ARG A 551 -4.72 12.31 2.52
CA ARG A 551 -3.88 12.57 1.35
C ARG A 551 -2.49 13.08 1.72
N GLN A 552 -2.40 13.95 2.74
CA GLN A 552 -1.11 14.44 3.23
C GLN A 552 -0.29 13.32 3.88
N ALA A 553 -0.92 12.47 4.70
CA ALA A 553 -0.27 11.30 5.31
C ALA A 553 0.30 10.35 4.25
N GLU A 554 -0.49 10.04 3.22
CA GLU A 554 -0.04 9.18 2.13
C GLU A 554 1.12 9.79 1.34
N ALA A 555 1.06 11.09 1.03
CA ALA A 555 2.14 11.77 0.33
C ALA A 555 3.44 11.78 1.15
N ALA A 556 3.37 12.01 2.46
CA ALA A 556 4.52 11.94 3.36
C ALA A 556 5.09 10.51 3.43
N GLU A 557 4.22 9.49 3.54
CA GLU A 557 4.65 8.08 3.58
C GLU A 557 5.28 7.64 2.25
N GLN A 558 4.75 8.05 1.10
CA GLN A 558 5.36 7.77 -0.20
C GLN A 558 6.74 8.42 -0.35
N GLN A 559 6.93 9.64 0.15
CA GLN A 559 8.24 10.29 0.15
C GLN A 559 9.24 9.56 1.06
N LEU A 560 8.80 9.10 2.23
CA LEU A 560 9.60 8.27 3.14
C LEU A 560 10.02 6.96 2.47
N LEU A 561 9.08 6.26 1.83
CA LEU A 561 9.34 5.01 1.13
C LEU A 561 10.33 5.20 -0.02
N ALA A 562 10.17 6.24 -0.84
CA ALA A 562 11.08 6.54 -1.95
C ALA A 562 12.52 6.79 -1.47
N ARG A 563 12.70 7.42 -0.30
CA ARG A 563 14.02 7.62 0.31
C ARG A 563 14.56 6.36 0.97
N SER A 564 13.72 5.59 1.66
CA SER A 564 14.14 4.38 2.37
C SER A 564 14.58 3.26 1.43
N GLN A 565 14.11 3.23 0.18
CA GLN A 565 14.60 2.28 -0.84
C GLN A 565 16.11 2.39 -1.06
N ALA A 566 16.70 3.57 -0.83
CA ALA A 566 18.14 3.78 -0.94
C ALA A 566 18.94 3.14 0.23
N TYR A 567 18.29 2.79 1.34
CA TYR A 567 18.96 2.38 2.59
C TYR A 567 18.80 0.90 2.94
N GLY A 568 18.02 0.09 2.22
CA GLY A 568 17.86 -1.23 2.72
C GLY A 568 17.18 -2.32 1.94
N ASN A 569 17.50 -3.51 2.37
CA ASN A 569 16.89 -4.77 1.96
C ASN A 569 15.59 -5.06 2.76
N LEU A 570 14.64 -4.11 2.79
CA LEU A 570 13.34 -4.27 3.48
C LEU A 570 12.71 -5.64 3.18
N THR A 571 12.87 -6.11 1.96
CA THR A 571 12.20 -7.32 1.47
C THR A 571 12.89 -8.63 1.87
N ARG A 572 14.17 -8.58 2.25
CA ARG A 572 14.89 -9.82 2.64
C ARG A 572 14.44 -10.34 3.99
N SER A 573 14.17 -9.46 4.93
CA SER A 573 13.67 -9.82 6.27
C SER A 573 12.20 -10.30 6.28
N LEU A 574 11.45 -10.03 5.19
CA LEU A 574 10.04 -10.45 5.07
C LEU A 574 9.85 -11.83 4.43
N THR A 575 10.89 -12.42 3.83
CA THR A 575 10.75 -13.63 2.99
C THR A 575 11.75 -14.72 3.39
N TYR A 576 11.68 -15.15 4.64
CA TYR A 576 12.41 -16.30 5.13
C TYR A 576 11.74 -17.61 4.69
N HIS A 577 12.57 -18.66 4.53
CA HIS A 577 12.14 -20.03 4.33
C HIS A 577 12.40 -20.87 5.57
N TRP A 578 11.73 -22.01 5.70
CA TRP A 578 11.94 -22.91 6.82
C TRP A 578 13.41 -23.33 7.02
N GLN A 579 14.21 -23.39 5.94
CA GLN A 579 15.64 -23.67 6.03
C GLN A 579 16.42 -22.56 6.76
N ASP A 580 15.96 -21.31 6.71
CA ASP A 580 16.60 -20.21 7.42
C ASP A 580 16.33 -20.32 8.92
N VAL A 581 15.10 -20.66 9.31
CA VAL A 581 14.74 -20.99 10.69
C VAL A 581 15.56 -22.19 11.19
N GLN A 582 15.66 -23.25 10.39
CA GLN A 582 16.43 -24.44 10.73
C GLN A 582 17.90 -24.14 11.02
N LYS A 583 18.54 -23.29 10.21
CA LYS A 583 19.94 -22.86 10.41
C LYS A 583 20.14 -22.07 11.70
N ALA A 584 19.11 -21.35 12.15
CA ALA A 584 19.16 -20.58 13.39
C ALA A 584 19.04 -21.45 14.65
N LEU A 585 18.40 -22.64 14.55
CA LEU A 585 18.22 -23.57 15.66
C LEU A 585 19.53 -24.21 16.12
N LYS A 586 19.64 -24.45 17.44
CA LYS A 586 20.63 -25.35 18.06
C LYS A 586 20.12 -26.79 18.15
N ASP A 587 20.98 -27.69 18.57
CA ASP A 587 20.65 -29.15 18.58
C ASP A 587 19.57 -29.49 19.60
N ASN A 588 19.47 -28.73 20.71
CA ASN A 588 18.49 -28.90 21.78
C ASN A 588 17.28 -27.96 21.63
N GLU A 589 17.06 -27.41 20.45
CA GLU A 589 16.00 -26.46 20.19
C GLU A 589 14.97 -27.01 19.18
N ILE A 590 13.71 -26.70 19.39
CA ILE A 590 12.57 -27.09 18.58
C ILE A 590 11.84 -25.81 18.16
N ALA A 591 11.45 -25.69 16.89
CA ALA A 591 10.57 -24.64 16.44
C ALA A 591 9.21 -25.22 16.03
N VAL A 592 8.12 -24.57 16.47
CA VAL A 592 6.74 -24.98 16.20
C VAL A 592 5.95 -23.77 15.70
N GLU A 593 5.49 -23.81 14.45
CA GLU A 593 4.50 -22.87 13.94
C GLU A 593 3.12 -23.50 13.99
N PHE A 594 2.24 -23.04 14.87
CA PHE A 594 0.83 -23.40 14.79
C PHE A 594 0.17 -22.67 13.63
N ALA A 595 -0.77 -23.30 12.96
CA ALA A 595 -1.46 -22.75 11.81
C ALA A 595 -2.93 -23.17 11.85
N LYS A 596 -3.82 -22.19 11.63
CA LYS A 596 -5.26 -22.42 11.45
C LYS A 596 -5.57 -22.41 9.95
N ALA A 597 -6.27 -23.46 9.46
CA ALA A 597 -6.71 -23.59 8.09
C ALA A 597 -8.24 -23.69 8.03
N GLY A 598 -8.88 -22.93 7.12
CA GLY A 598 -10.34 -22.86 7.01
C GLY A 598 -10.98 -21.80 7.89
N GLN A 599 -12.30 -21.78 7.93
CA GLN A 599 -13.13 -20.82 8.68
C GLN A 599 -14.18 -21.54 9.52
N GLY A 600 -14.67 -20.86 10.53
CA GLY A 600 -15.70 -21.40 11.43
C GLY A 600 -15.24 -22.62 12.22
N ASP A 601 -16.21 -23.40 12.70
CA ASP A 601 -16.00 -24.55 13.58
C ASP A 601 -15.26 -25.71 12.91
N GLU A 602 -15.36 -25.84 11.60
CA GLU A 602 -14.67 -26.87 10.81
C GLU A 602 -13.20 -26.54 10.51
N SER A 603 -12.70 -25.36 10.91
CA SER A 603 -11.30 -25.02 10.72
C SER A 603 -10.38 -25.98 11.46
N GLN A 604 -9.26 -26.33 10.83
CA GLN A 604 -8.27 -27.30 11.33
C GLN A 604 -7.09 -26.55 11.95
N TYR A 605 -6.59 -27.02 13.09
CA TYR A 605 -5.32 -26.61 13.66
C TYR A 605 -4.24 -27.63 13.34
N VAL A 606 -3.09 -27.15 12.90
CA VAL A 606 -1.90 -27.93 12.53
C VAL A 606 -0.69 -27.32 13.20
N ALA A 607 0.20 -28.13 13.75
CA ALA A 607 1.52 -27.75 14.21
C ALA A 607 2.56 -28.14 13.16
N LEU A 608 3.38 -27.19 12.73
CA LEU A 608 4.49 -27.39 11.81
C LEU A 608 5.79 -27.40 12.62
N VAL A 609 6.32 -28.59 12.84
CA VAL A 609 7.44 -28.88 13.76
C VAL A 609 8.74 -28.92 12.98
N LEU A 610 9.80 -28.29 13.50
CA LEU A 610 11.10 -28.21 12.88
C LEU A 610 12.23 -28.42 13.91
N ARG A 611 13.22 -29.21 13.55
CA ARG A 611 14.50 -29.33 14.27
C ARG A 611 15.69 -29.10 13.35
N LYS A 612 16.81 -28.73 13.95
CA LYS A 612 18.10 -28.68 13.27
C LYS A 612 18.43 -30.04 12.65
N GLY A 613 18.95 -30.06 11.44
CA GLY A 613 19.39 -31.27 10.73
C GLY A 613 18.27 -32.09 10.10
N TRP A 614 16.99 -31.75 10.25
CA TRP A 614 15.91 -32.45 9.55
C TRP A 614 15.92 -32.15 8.04
N SER A 615 15.51 -33.10 7.22
CA SER A 615 15.39 -32.90 5.77
C SER A 615 14.20 -32.04 5.38
N ALA A 616 13.16 -31.97 6.21
CA ALA A 616 11.97 -31.17 6.07
C ALA A 616 11.27 -30.99 7.42
N PRO A 617 10.44 -29.97 7.62
CA PRO A 617 9.50 -29.88 8.74
C PRO A 617 8.54 -31.07 8.75
N LYS A 618 7.83 -31.29 9.85
CA LYS A 618 6.74 -32.25 9.97
C LYS A 618 5.46 -31.52 10.34
N SER A 619 4.38 -31.79 9.63
CA SER A 619 3.05 -31.31 10.00
C SER A 619 2.34 -32.31 10.91
N VAL A 620 1.78 -31.82 12.00
CA VAL A 620 1.05 -32.59 13.01
C VAL A 620 -0.34 -32.03 13.13
N ARG A 621 -1.37 -32.84 12.99
CA ARG A 621 -2.75 -32.39 13.18
C ARG A 621 -3.02 -32.22 14.66
N VAL A 622 -3.52 -31.07 15.08
CA VAL A 622 -3.88 -30.75 16.47
C VAL A 622 -5.37 -31.03 16.74
N GLY A 623 -6.26 -30.49 15.88
CA GLY A 623 -7.72 -30.69 16.03
C GLY A 623 -8.53 -29.70 15.20
N LYS A 624 -9.84 -29.74 15.32
CA LYS A 624 -10.77 -28.77 14.75
C LYS A 624 -11.10 -27.67 15.76
N GLN A 625 -11.53 -26.50 15.28
CA GLN A 625 -12.03 -25.41 16.15
C GLN A 625 -13.14 -25.89 17.08
N ALA A 626 -14.08 -26.69 16.57
CA ALA A 626 -15.18 -27.24 17.36
C ALA A 626 -14.71 -28.09 18.54
N ASP A 627 -13.60 -28.83 18.40
CA ASP A 627 -13.05 -29.70 19.45
C ASP A 627 -12.58 -28.90 20.68
N PHE A 628 -12.28 -27.60 20.48
CA PHE A 628 -11.76 -26.69 21.52
C PHE A 628 -12.82 -25.73 22.06
N ALA A 629 -14.04 -25.73 21.54
CA ALA A 629 -15.08 -24.73 21.88
C ALA A 629 -15.35 -24.63 23.38
N GLU A 630 -15.44 -25.78 24.07
CA GLU A 630 -15.66 -25.84 25.51
C GLU A 630 -14.50 -25.23 26.31
N TYR A 631 -13.25 -25.52 25.93
CA TYR A 631 -12.06 -25.01 26.63
C TYR A 631 -11.86 -23.51 26.40
N ILE A 632 -12.23 -23.01 25.22
CA ILE A 632 -12.20 -21.58 24.92
C ILE A 632 -13.18 -20.83 25.84
N GLN A 633 -14.34 -21.41 26.14
CA GLN A 633 -15.34 -20.85 27.06
C GLN A 633 -14.89 -20.93 28.53
N LYS A 634 -14.23 -22.02 28.94
CA LYS A 634 -13.73 -22.24 30.30
C LYS A 634 -12.55 -21.35 30.70
N ARG A 635 -11.96 -20.57 29.74
CA ARG A 635 -10.85 -19.62 29.94
C ARG A 635 -9.72 -20.22 30.81
N TYR A 636 -9.35 -19.55 31.94
CA TYR A 636 -8.25 -20.01 32.78
C TYR A 636 -8.46 -21.43 33.38
N ARG A 637 -9.69 -21.87 33.60
CA ARG A 637 -9.95 -23.27 34.05
C ARG A 637 -9.61 -24.34 33.02
N ALA A 638 -9.48 -23.97 31.73
CA ALA A 638 -9.02 -24.92 30.73
C ALA A 638 -7.62 -25.49 31.05
N TYR A 639 -6.83 -24.80 31.86
CA TYR A 639 -5.51 -25.27 32.30
C TYR A 639 -5.57 -26.43 33.30
N GLU A 640 -6.71 -26.68 33.92
CA GLU A 640 -6.94 -27.82 34.85
C GLU A 640 -7.22 -29.12 34.08
N TYR A 641 -7.43 -29.04 32.75
CA TYR A 641 -7.75 -30.21 31.92
C TYR A 641 -6.54 -30.62 31.09
N GLU A 642 -5.94 -31.77 31.49
CA GLU A 642 -4.81 -32.35 30.77
C GLU A 642 -5.18 -32.74 29.35
N GLU A 643 -6.45 -33.06 29.06
CA GLU A 643 -6.94 -33.38 27.73
C GLU A 643 -6.67 -32.27 26.72
N LEU A 644 -6.80 -31.02 27.11
CA LEU A 644 -6.46 -29.88 26.25
C LEU A 644 -4.96 -29.83 25.98
N GLY A 645 -4.14 -30.00 27.02
CA GLY A 645 -2.68 -30.05 26.86
C GLY A 645 -2.21 -31.17 25.97
N ASN A 646 -2.78 -32.35 26.16
CA ASN A 646 -2.51 -33.50 25.30
C ASN A 646 -2.97 -33.30 23.87
N ALA A 647 -4.16 -32.72 23.63
CA ALA A 647 -4.64 -32.40 22.29
C ALA A 647 -3.72 -31.42 21.54
N ILE A 648 -3.10 -30.49 22.24
CA ILE A 648 -2.20 -29.49 21.63
C ILE A 648 -0.75 -30.02 21.50
N TRP A 649 -0.22 -30.67 22.55
CA TRP A 649 1.20 -30.93 22.67
C TRP A 649 1.64 -32.39 22.51
N HIS A 650 0.82 -33.41 22.84
CA HIS A 650 1.23 -34.80 22.85
C HIS A 650 1.84 -35.23 21.51
N ASP A 651 1.11 -35.11 20.41
CA ASP A 651 1.60 -35.51 19.09
C ASP A 651 2.73 -34.62 18.58
N VAL A 652 2.72 -33.32 18.97
CA VAL A 652 3.79 -32.37 18.63
C VAL A 652 5.11 -32.75 19.27
N LEU A 653 5.09 -33.06 20.57
CA LEU A 653 6.26 -33.51 21.33
C LEU A 653 6.78 -34.87 20.81
N ALA A 654 5.87 -35.82 20.54
CA ALA A 654 6.21 -37.10 19.96
C ALA A 654 6.86 -36.98 18.57
N ALA A 655 6.27 -36.16 17.69
CA ALA A 655 6.81 -35.92 16.35
C ALA A 655 8.18 -35.24 16.39
N ALA A 656 8.37 -34.33 17.36
CA ALA A 656 9.65 -33.66 17.61
C ALA A 656 10.68 -34.61 18.22
N GLY A 657 10.26 -35.68 18.94
CA GLY A 657 11.12 -36.46 19.80
C GLY A 657 11.70 -35.60 20.94
N ALA A 658 10.82 -34.78 21.55
CA ALA A 658 11.20 -33.80 22.57
C ALA A 658 11.69 -34.48 23.86
N LYS A 659 12.67 -33.82 24.52
CA LYS A 659 13.26 -34.29 25.80
C LYS A 659 13.15 -33.18 26.81
N ASP A 660 12.96 -33.57 28.09
CA ASP A 660 12.93 -32.62 29.20
C ASP A 660 14.16 -31.70 29.20
N GLY A 661 13.93 -30.42 29.45
CA GLY A 661 14.96 -29.39 29.48
C GLY A 661 15.30 -28.76 28.12
N GLU A 662 14.74 -29.27 27.01
CA GLU A 662 14.92 -28.62 25.70
C GLU A 662 14.15 -27.34 25.58
N VAL A 663 14.55 -26.49 24.63
CA VAL A 663 13.90 -25.23 24.33
C VAL A 663 12.86 -25.41 23.22
N ILE A 664 11.63 -24.96 23.45
CA ILE A 664 10.55 -24.98 22.47
C ILE A 664 10.18 -23.55 22.11
N TYR A 665 10.61 -23.09 20.95
CA TYR A 665 10.13 -21.88 20.32
C TYR A 665 8.81 -22.15 19.62
N PHE A 666 7.72 -21.51 20.02
CA PHE A 666 6.43 -21.74 19.38
C PHE A 666 5.74 -20.43 19.05
N SER A 667 4.99 -20.45 17.94
CA SER A 667 4.15 -19.33 17.51
C SER A 667 2.71 -19.80 17.44
N PRO A 668 1.79 -19.25 18.28
CA PRO A 668 0.38 -19.64 18.30
C PRO A 668 -0.38 -19.16 17.06
N ASP A 669 -1.60 -19.72 16.85
CA ASP A 669 -2.57 -19.24 15.85
C ASP A 669 -4.00 -19.42 16.37
N GLY A 670 -4.93 -18.61 15.85
CA GLY A 670 -6.34 -18.66 16.25
C GLY A 670 -6.54 -18.45 17.76
N PHE A 671 -7.36 -19.28 18.39
CA PHE A 671 -7.66 -19.16 19.83
C PHE A 671 -6.41 -19.24 20.73
N MET A 672 -5.35 -19.89 20.28
CA MET A 672 -4.11 -20.06 21.04
C MET A 672 -3.40 -18.73 21.29
N TYR A 673 -3.72 -17.67 20.55
CA TYR A 673 -3.21 -16.33 20.86
C TYR A 673 -3.71 -15.81 22.22
N GLN A 674 -4.93 -16.16 22.59
CA GLN A 674 -5.60 -15.69 23.81
C GLN A 674 -5.48 -16.70 24.96
N MET A 675 -4.63 -17.72 24.83
CA MET A 675 -4.40 -18.77 25.83
C MET A 675 -2.90 -18.98 26.01
N GLY A 676 -2.44 -19.12 27.25
CA GLY A 676 -1.05 -19.50 27.58
C GLY A 676 -0.84 -21.00 27.43
N ILE A 677 -0.78 -21.49 26.17
CA ILE A 677 -0.63 -22.92 25.88
C ILE A 677 0.67 -23.52 26.43
N GLU A 678 1.64 -22.68 26.75
CA GLU A 678 2.88 -23.02 27.45
C GLU A 678 2.71 -23.44 28.91
N TYR A 679 1.55 -23.17 29.49
CA TYR A 679 1.24 -23.47 30.90
C TYR A 679 0.27 -24.67 31.07
N LEU A 680 -0.05 -25.36 29.97
CA LEU A 680 -0.89 -26.56 30.01
C LEU A 680 -0.11 -27.78 30.53
N THR A 681 -0.82 -28.75 31.07
CA THR A 681 -0.30 -30.08 31.39
C THR A 681 -0.48 -31.01 30.21
N ALA A 682 0.59 -31.66 29.75
CA ALA A 682 0.56 -32.65 28.72
C ALA A 682 1.47 -33.82 29.15
N ASP A 683 1.02 -35.09 28.91
CA ASP A 683 1.70 -36.31 29.33
C ASP A 683 2.10 -36.33 30.81
N GLY A 684 1.21 -35.81 31.68
CA GLY A 684 1.42 -35.73 33.12
C GLY A 684 2.45 -34.68 33.57
N LYS A 685 2.93 -33.78 32.67
CA LYS A 685 3.91 -32.77 32.97
C LYS A 685 3.40 -31.39 32.62
N LEU A 686 3.62 -30.38 33.47
CA LEU A 686 3.39 -28.98 33.14
C LEU A 686 4.45 -28.55 32.12
N MET A 687 3.99 -28.00 30.98
CA MET A 687 4.86 -27.74 29.83
C MET A 687 6.04 -26.81 30.16
N ASN A 688 5.82 -25.72 30.90
CA ASN A 688 6.90 -24.80 31.27
C ASN A 688 7.80 -25.31 32.41
N ASP A 689 7.43 -26.37 33.11
CA ASP A 689 8.33 -27.07 34.06
C ASP A 689 9.21 -28.09 33.32
N ALA A 690 8.65 -28.77 32.32
CA ALA A 690 9.37 -29.79 31.54
C ALA A 690 10.29 -29.17 30.46
N TYR A 691 9.90 -28.08 29.87
CA TYR A 691 10.56 -27.42 28.72
C TYR A 691 10.78 -25.94 28.95
N GLN A 692 11.79 -25.35 28.33
CA GLN A 692 11.92 -23.91 28.24
C GLN A 692 11.02 -23.40 27.11
N MET A 693 9.79 -23.00 27.45
CA MET A 693 8.78 -22.55 26.51
C MET A 693 9.00 -21.08 26.12
N CYS A 694 9.16 -20.81 24.83
CA CYS A 694 9.42 -19.47 24.29
C CYS A 694 8.37 -19.11 23.25
N ARG A 695 7.42 -18.23 23.61
CA ARG A 695 6.37 -17.73 22.71
C ARG A 695 6.92 -16.67 21.76
N LEU A 696 6.72 -16.85 20.47
CA LEU A 696 7.12 -15.92 19.42
C LEU A 696 5.92 -15.47 18.60
N SER A 697 6.01 -14.27 18.05
CA SER A 697 5.07 -13.78 17.02
C SER A 697 5.13 -14.63 15.74
N SER A 698 6.33 -15.09 15.35
CA SER A 698 6.59 -16.13 14.34
C SER A 698 7.99 -16.67 14.57
N THR A 699 8.22 -17.94 14.24
CA THR A 699 9.57 -18.56 14.33
C THR A 699 10.60 -17.91 13.42
N ARG A 700 10.21 -17.07 12.45
CA ARG A 700 11.14 -16.23 11.68
C ARG A 700 11.94 -15.27 12.56
N MET A 701 11.46 -14.92 13.77
CA MET A 701 12.19 -14.10 14.72
C MET A 701 13.56 -14.68 15.07
N LEU A 702 13.70 -16.02 15.02
CA LEU A 702 14.99 -16.70 15.20
C LEU A 702 16.04 -16.36 14.14
N CYS A 703 15.60 -15.90 12.96
CA CYS A 703 16.48 -15.47 11.87
C CYS A 703 16.97 -14.03 12.03
N GLN A 704 16.40 -13.27 12.96
CA GLN A 704 16.73 -11.87 13.24
C GLN A 704 17.69 -11.82 14.42
N LYS A 705 18.72 -10.98 14.32
CA LYS A 705 19.60 -10.76 15.47
C LYS A 705 18.90 -9.83 16.46
N PRO A 706 18.70 -10.24 17.73
CA PRO A 706 18.14 -9.35 18.72
C PRO A 706 19.08 -8.14 18.89
N LYS A 707 18.52 -6.93 18.83
CA LYS A 707 19.24 -5.71 19.22
C LYS A 707 19.40 -5.77 20.73
N ARG A 708 20.62 -5.92 21.22
CA ARG A 708 20.92 -5.66 22.63
C ARG A 708 21.05 -4.16 22.79
N THR A 709 20.11 -3.54 23.48
CA THR A 709 20.30 -2.19 24.00
C THR A 709 21.25 -2.28 25.20
N THR A 710 22.18 -1.37 25.27
CA THR A 710 23.11 -1.28 26.44
C THR A 710 22.48 -0.49 27.58
N GLY A 711 21.24 -0.02 27.43
CA GLY A 711 20.52 0.79 28.40
C GLY A 711 20.06 -0.02 29.59
N LYS A 712 20.27 0.53 30.81
CA LYS A 712 19.76 0.01 32.10
C LYS A 712 18.68 0.93 32.69
N ASP A 713 18.26 1.94 31.93
CA ASP A 713 17.27 2.90 32.37
C ASP A 713 15.87 2.27 32.37
N MET A 714 15.12 2.64 33.39
CA MET A 714 13.79 2.10 33.63
C MET A 714 12.80 3.22 33.95
N MET A 715 11.60 3.11 33.38
CA MET A 715 10.46 3.96 33.66
C MET A 715 9.30 3.11 34.20
N LEU A 716 8.71 3.55 35.29
CA LEU A 716 7.66 2.86 36.03
C LEU A 716 6.44 3.78 36.15
N PHE A 717 5.27 3.29 35.69
CA PHE A 717 3.97 3.94 35.88
C PHE A 717 3.15 3.09 36.87
N GLY A 718 2.58 3.71 37.94
CA GLY A 718 1.72 2.99 38.87
C GLY A 718 1.16 3.88 39.95
N GLY A 719 0.10 3.44 40.63
CA GLY A 719 -0.59 4.25 41.61
C GLY A 719 -1.25 5.50 41.04
N LEU A 720 -1.85 5.36 39.81
CA LEU A 720 -2.40 6.46 39.02
C LEU A 720 -3.76 6.92 39.53
N LEU A 721 -4.08 8.22 39.38
CA LEU A 721 -5.35 8.84 39.76
C LEU A 721 -6.25 8.97 38.51
N TYR A 722 -7.28 8.14 38.40
CA TYR A 722 -8.14 8.08 37.22
C TYR A 722 -9.20 9.20 37.21
N GLY A 723 -9.64 9.68 38.37
CA GLY A 723 -10.63 10.75 38.55
C GLY A 723 -10.12 11.89 39.42
N PRO A 724 -10.86 13.02 39.49
CA PRO A 724 -10.40 14.23 40.18
C PRO A 724 -10.31 14.10 41.68
N ASN A 725 -11.05 13.18 42.32
CA ASN A 725 -11.19 13.12 43.79
C ASN A 725 -10.84 11.75 44.41
N ASN A 726 -10.58 10.75 43.61
CA ASN A 726 -10.30 9.37 44.04
C ASN A 726 -11.33 8.79 45.03
N THR A 727 -12.64 9.19 44.87
CA THR A 727 -13.70 8.94 45.82
C THR A 727 -14.57 7.74 45.42
N LYS A 728 -15.25 7.19 46.45
CA LYS A 728 -16.31 6.18 46.29
C LYS A 728 -17.43 6.70 45.36
N GLY A 729 -17.50 6.14 44.10
CA GLY A 729 -18.50 6.54 43.12
C GLY A 729 -17.90 6.84 41.73
N GLU A 730 -16.59 6.97 41.63
CA GLU A 730 -15.87 7.03 40.36
C GLU A 730 -15.92 5.65 39.68
N LYS A 731 -15.98 5.64 38.36
CA LYS A 731 -16.09 4.43 37.54
C LYS A 731 -14.82 3.54 37.61
N PHE A 732 -13.65 4.19 37.72
CA PHE A 732 -12.37 3.53 37.88
C PHE A 732 -11.80 3.76 39.27
N GLN A 733 -11.59 2.66 39.99
CA GLN A 733 -11.07 2.73 41.37
C GLN A 733 -9.56 2.85 41.34
N TYR A 734 -9.02 3.60 42.34
CA TYR A 734 -7.60 3.64 42.59
C TYR A 734 -7.06 2.24 42.96
N LEU A 735 -5.92 1.87 42.39
CA LEU A 735 -5.24 0.60 42.63
C LEU A 735 -4.01 0.78 43.53
N PRO A 736 -4.16 0.66 44.87
CA PRO A 736 -3.03 0.88 45.82
C PRO A 736 -1.91 -0.15 45.65
N ALA A 737 -2.23 -1.36 45.15
CA ALA A 737 -1.24 -2.41 44.92
C ALA A 737 -0.24 -2.03 43.81
N THR A 738 -0.70 -1.32 42.76
CA THR A 738 0.18 -0.86 41.67
C THR A 738 1.20 0.19 42.16
N LEU A 739 0.86 1.05 43.12
CA LEU A 739 1.80 1.95 43.76
C LEU A 739 2.90 1.18 44.52
N LYS A 740 2.50 0.19 45.32
CA LYS A 740 3.40 -0.67 46.06
C LYS A 740 4.32 -1.46 45.15
N GLU A 741 3.79 -1.97 44.03
CA GLU A 741 4.51 -2.73 43.00
C GLU A 741 5.65 -1.87 42.42
N VAL A 742 5.35 -0.68 41.89
CA VAL A 742 6.38 0.21 41.31
C VAL A 742 7.39 0.72 42.36
N GLN A 743 6.99 0.92 43.63
CA GLN A 743 7.90 1.25 44.70
C GLN A 743 8.87 0.11 44.99
N ASN A 744 8.41 -1.14 45.06
CA ASN A 744 9.25 -2.31 45.27
C ASN A 744 10.27 -2.48 44.13
N ILE A 745 9.80 -2.34 42.89
CA ILE A 745 10.67 -2.43 41.70
C ILE A 745 11.71 -1.29 41.73
N SER A 746 11.29 -0.05 41.99
CA SER A 746 12.17 1.10 42.07
C SER A 746 13.25 0.98 43.14
N ALA A 747 12.93 0.38 44.27
CA ALA A 747 13.88 0.09 45.33
C ALA A 747 15.00 -0.87 44.90
N MET A 748 14.67 -1.81 43.98
CA MET A 748 15.66 -2.76 43.44
C MET A 748 16.50 -2.17 42.29
N TYR A 749 15.97 -1.16 41.59
CA TYR A 749 16.61 -0.52 40.44
C TYR A 749 16.94 0.94 40.72
N PRO A 750 18.09 1.25 41.43
CA PRO A 750 18.51 2.61 41.68
C PRO A 750 18.70 3.41 40.40
N GLY A 751 18.00 4.53 40.28
CA GLY A 751 17.99 5.36 39.06
C GLY A 751 16.80 5.14 38.15
N SER A 752 15.87 4.21 38.44
CA SER A 752 14.56 4.16 37.77
C SER A 752 13.77 5.45 38.00
N LYS A 753 13.01 5.86 37.01
CA LYS A 753 12.07 6.97 37.13
C LYS A 753 10.67 6.41 37.39
N THR A 754 9.99 6.91 38.43
CA THR A 754 8.65 6.48 38.80
C THR A 754 7.68 7.64 38.57
N ILE A 755 6.59 7.39 37.88
CA ILE A 755 5.50 8.31 37.59
C ILE A 755 4.27 7.80 38.31
N THR A 756 3.68 8.62 39.21
CA THR A 756 2.58 8.21 40.09
C THR A 756 1.52 9.31 40.18
N GLY A 757 0.38 8.98 40.78
CA GLY A 757 -0.68 9.96 41.05
C GLY A 757 -1.20 10.60 39.78
N GLY A 758 -1.38 11.92 39.80
CA GLY A 758 -1.88 12.70 38.63
C GLY A 758 -0.82 12.97 37.56
N GLU A 759 0.45 12.60 37.78
CA GLU A 759 1.52 12.81 36.79
C GLU A 759 1.51 11.75 35.69
N GLY A 760 0.85 10.61 35.87
CA GLY A 760 0.83 9.50 34.91
C GLY A 760 -0.18 9.70 33.80
N THR A 761 -0.07 10.80 33.07
CA THR A 761 -0.95 11.19 31.96
C THR A 761 -0.47 10.61 30.63
N GLU A 762 -1.28 10.77 29.60
CA GLU A 762 -0.90 10.40 28.22
C GLU A 762 0.26 11.23 27.71
N GLU A 763 0.34 12.51 28.07
CA GLU A 763 1.47 13.37 27.71
C GLU A 763 2.79 12.84 28.31
N ALA A 764 2.76 12.32 29.55
CA ALA A 764 3.91 11.69 30.16
C ALA A 764 4.34 10.44 29.39
N PHE A 765 3.38 9.69 28.83
CA PHE A 765 3.65 8.55 27.92
C PHE A 765 4.19 9.03 26.57
N TYR A 766 3.57 10.03 25.94
CA TYR A 766 4.02 10.55 24.64
C TYR A 766 5.42 11.22 24.73
N ALA A 767 5.79 11.74 25.89
CA ALA A 767 7.14 12.27 26.11
C ALA A 767 8.25 11.20 26.01
N LEU A 768 7.91 9.91 26.05
CA LEU A 768 8.86 8.81 25.81
C LEU A 768 9.29 8.69 24.35
N SER A 769 8.56 9.29 23.44
CA SER A 769 8.80 9.13 22.00
C SER A 769 10.19 9.59 21.58
N GLY A 770 10.96 8.67 20.98
CA GLY A 770 12.32 8.91 20.52
C GLY A 770 13.39 8.90 21.63
N GLN A 771 12.98 8.80 22.90
CA GLN A 771 13.85 8.70 24.07
C GLN A 771 13.33 7.68 25.10
N SER A 772 12.73 6.60 24.62
CA SER A 772 12.12 5.59 25.47
C SER A 772 13.16 4.83 26.31
N PRO A 773 12.81 4.43 27.56
CA PRO A 773 13.72 3.66 28.42
C PRO A 773 13.94 2.25 27.88
N ALA A 774 15.05 1.62 28.26
CA ALA A 774 15.30 0.20 27.92
C ALA A 774 14.24 -0.72 28.54
N GLN A 775 13.71 -0.37 29.71
CA GLN A 775 12.65 -1.10 30.39
C GLN A 775 11.49 -0.15 30.73
N LEU A 776 10.30 -0.50 30.28
CA LEU A 776 9.06 0.23 30.54
C LEU A 776 8.12 -0.69 31.30
N HIS A 777 7.64 -0.26 32.48
CA HIS A 777 6.67 -0.98 33.27
C HIS A 777 5.46 -0.10 33.54
N ILE A 778 4.28 -0.58 33.21
CA ILE A 778 3.02 0.15 33.37
C ILE A 778 2.05 -0.71 34.18
N ALA A 779 1.79 -0.29 35.41
CA ALA A 779 0.87 -0.93 36.34
C ALA A 779 -0.41 -0.08 36.47
N THR A 780 -1.49 -0.48 35.83
CA THR A 780 -2.73 0.31 35.73
C THR A 780 -3.94 -0.58 35.36
N HIS A 781 -5.12 0.01 35.09
CA HIS A 781 -6.22 -0.69 34.46
C HIS A 781 -5.97 -0.90 32.96
N GLY A 782 -6.30 -2.10 32.47
CA GLY A 782 -6.38 -2.40 31.03
C GLY A 782 -7.82 -2.67 30.61
N PHE A 783 -8.13 -2.52 29.34
CA PHE A 783 -9.43 -2.84 28.79
C PHE A 783 -9.33 -3.47 27.40
N TYR A 784 -10.30 -4.37 27.13
CA TYR A 784 -10.58 -4.90 25.79
C TYR A 784 -12.09 -5.00 25.58
N ILE A 785 -12.61 -4.39 24.50
CA ILE A 785 -14.02 -4.39 24.16
C ILE A 785 -14.22 -5.24 22.91
N LYS A 786 -14.92 -6.38 23.04
CA LYS A 786 -15.24 -7.27 21.92
C LYS A 786 -16.07 -6.53 20.86
N GLY A 787 -15.84 -6.82 19.56
CA GLY A 787 -16.47 -6.14 18.43
C GLY A 787 -18.00 -6.16 18.44
N GLU A 788 -18.62 -7.29 18.80
CA GLU A 788 -20.09 -7.43 18.93
C GLU A 788 -20.66 -6.48 20.00
N ARG A 789 -20.01 -6.40 21.15
CA ARG A 789 -20.40 -5.52 22.25
C ARG A 789 -20.20 -4.03 21.93
N ALA A 790 -19.20 -3.72 21.10
CA ALA A 790 -18.99 -2.34 20.62
C ALA A 790 -20.13 -1.86 19.71
N GLN A 791 -20.72 -2.74 18.91
CA GLN A 791 -21.90 -2.43 18.09
C GLN A 791 -23.15 -2.20 18.94
N GLU A 792 -23.36 -2.99 20.01
CA GLU A 792 -24.48 -2.81 20.97
C GLU A 792 -24.33 -1.50 21.77
N MET A 793 -23.12 -1.17 22.20
CA MET A 793 -22.84 0.08 22.92
C MET A 793 -23.02 1.32 22.04
N ALA A 794 -22.67 1.23 20.75
CA ALA A 794 -22.89 2.31 19.79
C ALA A 794 -24.39 2.55 19.52
N ALA A 795 -25.24 1.52 19.63
CA ALA A 795 -26.68 1.62 19.44
C ALA A 795 -27.44 2.17 20.66
N GLY A 796 -26.87 2.07 21.88
CA GLY A 796 -27.60 2.25 23.16
C GLY A 796 -27.29 3.51 23.98
N THR A 797 -26.25 4.31 23.71
CA THR A 797 -25.85 5.41 24.60
C THR A 797 -25.57 6.73 23.89
N ARG A 798 -26.42 7.70 24.15
CA ARG A 798 -26.18 9.13 23.98
C ARG A 798 -25.22 9.63 25.08
N GLY A 799 -24.00 9.23 25.15
CA GLY A 799 -23.17 9.74 26.26
C GLY A 799 -21.76 9.18 26.37
N ALA A 800 -21.44 8.07 25.82
CA ALA A 800 -20.06 7.56 25.85
C ALA A 800 -19.29 8.06 24.61
N GLY A 801 -18.64 9.18 24.72
CA GLY A 801 -17.82 9.77 23.65
C GLY A 801 -16.70 8.86 23.12
N PHE A 802 -16.38 7.80 23.86
CA PHE A 802 -15.26 6.92 23.59
C PHE A 802 -15.54 5.79 22.59
N ILE A 803 -16.79 5.36 22.40
CA ILE A 803 -17.14 4.29 21.45
C ILE A 803 -18.22 4.78 20.48
N ARG A 804 -17.91 5.80 19.71
CA ARG A 804 -18.68 6.16 18.52
C ARG A 804 -17.91 5.74 17.27
N ILE A 805 -17.73 4.43 17.14
CA ILE A 805 -17.33 3.81 15.88
C ILE A 805 -18.54 3.95 14.98
N GLY A 806 -18.48 4.82 13.99
CA GLY A 806 -19.52 4.95 12.98
C GLY A 806 -19.77 3.60 12.34
N ALA A 807 -21.02 3.15 12.36
CA ALA A 807 -21.47 1.86 11.79
C ALA A 807 -21.20 1.71 10.29
N ASN A 808 -20.57 2.67 9.63
CA ASN A 808 -20.30 2.72 8.18
C ASN A 808 -18.87 3.16 7.84
N SER A 809 -17.88 3.05 8.74
CA SER A 809 -16.49 3.26 8.32
C SER A 809 -15.94 1.94 7.75
N GLU A 810 -15.98 1.80 6.44
CA GLU A 810 -15.25 0.77 5.68
C GLU A 810 -13.72 0.91 5.80
N VAL A 811 -13.23 1.80 6.66
CA VAL A 811 -11.82 2.13 6.77
C VAL A 811 -11.44 2.22 8.24
N ALA A 812 -10.41 1.51 8.56
CA ALA A 812 -9.62 1.47 9.77
C ALA A 812 -10.00 0.35 10.72
N ASP A 813 -8.98 -0.36 11.05
CA ASP A 813 -8.80 -1.31 12.10
C ASP A 813 -9.34 -0.77 13.46
N ASN A 814 -10.65 -0.87 13.62
CA ASN A 814 -11.34 -0.44 14.83
C ASN A 814 -10.94 -1.25 16.07
N SER A 815 -10.27 -2.39 15.88
CA SER A 815 -9.79 -3.25 16.96
C SER A 815 -8.70 -2.57 17.80
N MET A 816 -7.86 -1.74 17.17
CA MET A 816 -6.78 -1.01 17.85
C MET A 816 -7.29 0.10 18.80
N SER A 817 -8.49 0.64 18.57
CA SER A 817 -9.12 1.63 19.45
C SER A 817 -9.97 1.00 20.56
N ARG A 818 -10.21 -0.33 20.49
CA ARG A 818 -11.03 -1.07 21.47
C ARG A 818 -10.21 -1.73 22.58
N THR A 819 -8.93 -1.51 22.60
CA THR A 819 -8.01 -2.02 23.61
C THR A 819 -7.01 -0.95 24.01
N GLY A 820 -6.70 -0.86 25.27
CA GLY A 820 -5.85 0.21 25.79
C GLY A 820 -5.58 0.10 27.28
N LEU A 821 -4.93 1.14 27.80
CA LEU A 821 -4.57 1.34 29.20
C LEU A 821 -5.26 2.61 29.71
N LEU A 822 -5.65 2.62 30.98
CA LEU A 822 -6.18 3.81 31.63
C LEU A 822 -5.05 4.54 32.37
N LEU A 823 -4.86 5.79 32.03
CA LEU A 823 -3.88 6.69 32.64
C LEU A 823 -4.60 7.72 33.52
N SER A 824 -3.82 8.64 34.09
CA SER A 824 -4.41 9.67 34.98
C SER A 824 -5.36 10.57 34.19
N GLY A 825 -6.56 10.79 34.77
CA GLY A 825 -7.63 11.54 34.10
C GLY A 825 -8.63 10.72 33.30
N ALA A 826 -8.47 9.40 33.20
CA ALA A 826 -9.29 8.51 32.36
C ALA A 826 -10.80 8.55 32.64
N GLU A 827 -11.23 8.95 33.84
CA GLU A 827 -12.65 9.08 34.19
C GLU A 827 -13.37 10.12 33.31
N THR A 828 -12.68 11.26 33.04
CA THR A 828 -13.22 12.34 32.21
C THR A 828 -13.24 11.98 30.74
N GLY A 829 -12.19 11.29 30.24
CA GLY A 829 -12.14 10.79 28.87
C GLY A 829 -13.20 9.75 28.61
N TRP A 830 -13.33 8.77 29.50
CA TRP A 830 -14.30 7.69 29.37
C TRP A 830 -15.76 8.15 29.37
N THR A 831 -16.06 9.22 30.12
CA THR A 831 -17.40 9.83 30.16
C THR A 831 -17.67 10.82 29.04
N GLY A 832 -16.67 11.14 28.21
CA GLY A 832 -16.78 12.11 27.12
C GLY A 832 -16.89 13.56 27.56
N THR A 833 -16.43 13.88 28.78
CA THR A 833 -16.45 15.23 29.36
C THR A 833 -15.09 15.93 29.31
N ALA A 834 -14.07 15.30 28.72
CA ALA A 834 -12.74 15.89 28.55
C ALA A 834 -12.78 17.11 27.61
N ALA A 835 -12.09 18.18 28.00
CA ALA A 835 -12.02 19.43 27.25
C ALA A 835 -11.09 19.31 26.01
N GLU A 836 -10.11 18.41 26.04
CA GLU A 836 -9.16 18.13 24.97
C GLU A 836 -9.23 16.66 24.55
N GLN A 837 -9.35 16.41 23.26
CA GLN A 837 -9.59 15.06 22.69
C GLN A 837 -8.35 14.16 22.58
N HIS A 838 -7.16 14.68 22.89
CA HIS A 838 -5.87 13.98 22.70
C HIS A 838 -5.13 13.64 24.00
N ALA A 839 -5.69 13.98 25.14
CA ALA A 839 -5.11 13.72 26.43
C ALA A 839 -6.23 13.44 27.44
N ASP A 840 -7.05 12.45 27.11
CA ASP A 840 -8.26 12.12 27.84
C ASP A 840 -8.00 11.07 28.95
N GLY A 841 -6.77 10.58 29.05
CA GLY A 841 -6.35 9.57 30.04
C GLY A 841 -6.62 8.13 29.57
N VAL A 842 -7.14 7.91 28.35
CA VAL A 842 -7.43 6.59 27.79
C VAL A 842 -6.46 6.27 26.65
N LEU A 843 -5.32 5.69 26.98
CA LEU A 843 -4.26 5.36 26.04
C LEU A 843 -4.59 4.10 25.24
N THR A 844 -5.07 4.25 24.03
CA THR A 844 -5.43 3.14 23.14
C THR A 844 -4.20 2.49 22.48
N ALA A 845 -4.34 1.25 22.02
CA ALA A 845 -3.29 0.60 21.22
C ALA A 845 -2.97 1.37 19.93
N ARG A 846 -3.95 2.10 19.38
CA ARG A 846 -3.79 2.94 18.21
C ARG A 846 -2.90 4.15 18.49
N GLU A 847 -3.01 4.79 19.63
CA GLU A 847 -2.16 5.89 20.05
C GLU A 847 -0.74 5.44 20.40
N ILE A 848 -0.65 4.29 21.09
CA ILE A 848 0.64 3.66 21.41
C ILE A 848 1.46 3.41 20.12
N MET A 849 0.84 2.90 19.07
CA MET A 849 1.56 2.60 17.83
C MET A 849 2.15 3.83 17.12
N LEU A 850 1.71 5.04 17.48
CA LEU A 850 2.25 6.30 16.99
C LEU A 850 3.39 6.84 17.84
N THR A 851 3.75 6.17 18.95
CA THR A 851 4.84 6.54 19.85
C THR A 851 6.10 5.78 19.46
N ASP A 852 7.24 6.46 19.39
CA ASP A 852 8.52 5.84 19.08
C ASP A 852 9.17 5.27 20.36
N LEU A 853 9.11 3.94 20.50
CA LEU A 853 9.66 3.17 21.62
C LEU A 853 10.78 2.22 21.19
N HIS A 854 11.51 2.52 20.11
CA HIS A 854 12.49 1.61 19.49
C HIS A 854 13.67 1.24 20.38
N THR A 855 13.94 2.02 21.47
CA THR A 855 14.98 1.72 22.46
C THR A 855 14.48 0.83 23.59
N THR A 856 13.17 0.57 23.68
CA THR A 856 12.58 -0.28 24.73
C THR A 856 12.79 -1.76 24.42
N GLU A 857 13.62 -2.42 25.20
CA GLU A 857 13.90 -3.84 25.11
C GLU A 857 12.80 -4.69 25.73
N LEU A 858 12.22 -4.21 26.84
CA LEU A 858 11.17 -4.89 27.59
C LEU A 858 10.08 -3.91 28.00
N ALA A 859 8.85 -4.18 27.58
CA ALA A 859 7.67 -3.53 28.16
C ALA A 859 6.83 -4.56 28.91
N VAL A 860 6.52 -4.23 30.17
CA VAL A 860 5.69 -5.02 31.08
C VAL A 860 4.38 -4.26 31.31
N LEU A 861 3.27 -4.89 30.94
CA LEU A 861 1.93 -4.38 31.17
C LEU A 861 1.29 -5.14 32.34
N SER A 862 1.44 -4.60 33.52
CA SER A 862 0.82 -5.11 34.76
C SER A 862 -0.60 -4.58 34.89
N ALA A 863 -1.50 -5.06 34.03
CA ALA A 863 -2.88 -4.62 33.89
C ALA A 863 -3.75 -5.77 33.35
N CYS A 864 -5.08 -5.70 33.53
CA CYS A 864 -6.00 -6.72 33.09
C CYS A 864 -6.11 -6.82 31.56
N GLN A 865 -6.22 -8.04 31.01
CA GLN A 865 -6.55 -8.32 29.59
C GLN A 865 -5.65 -7.63 28.55
N THR A 866 -4.40 -7.28 28.89
CA THR A 866 -3.50 -6.54 28.00
C THR A 866 -3.01 -7.36 26.79
N GLY A 867 -3.03 -8.67 26.87
CA GLY A 867 -2.75 -9.59 25.74
C GLY A 867 -3.95 -9.89 24.85
N MET A 868 -5.13 -9.33 25.19
CA MET A 868 -6.36 -9.54 24.44
C MET A 868 -6.50 -8.56 23.27
N GLY A 869 -7.25 -8.97 22.26
CA GLY A 869 -7.54 -8.20 21.06
C GLY A 869 -8.27 -9.06 20.05
N ASP A 870 -8.67 -8.45 18.94
CA ASP A 870 -9.28 -9.23 17.84
C ASP A 870 -8.24 -10.12 17.17
N ILE A 871 -8.62 -11.35 16.87
CA ILE A 871 -7.75 -12.30 16.16
C ILE A 871 -7.89 -12.05 14.66
N GLU A 872 -6.82 -11.58 14.03
CA GLU A 872 -6.72 -11.35 12.60
C GLU A 872 -5.75 -12.35 11.95
N ALA A 873 -5.72 -12.37 10.61
CA ALA A 873 -4.79 -13.21 9.85
C ALA A 873 -3.30 -12.89 10.15
N ASP A 874 -3.02 -11.68 10.61
CA ASP A 874 -1.68 -11.16 10.93
C ASP A 874 -1.33 -11.22 12.44
N GLY A 875 -2.19 -11.82 13.27
CA GLY A 875 -2.01 -11.95 14.72
C GLY A 875 -3.10 -11.25 15.54
N VAL A 876 -2.75 -10.80 16.75
CA VAL A 876 -3.68 -10.08 17.65
C VAL A 876 -3.65 -8.59 17.37
N ALA A 877 -4.79 -8.02 16.99
CA ALA A 877 -4.99 -6.59 16.86
C ALA A 877 -5.38 -6.01 18.23
N GLY A 878 -4.41 -5.39 18.90
CA GLY A 878 -4.54 -4.83 20.24
C GLY A 878 -3.24 -4.23 20.75
N LEU A 879 -3.09 -4.12 22.08
CA LEU A 879 -1.88 -3.56 22.71
C LEU A 879 -0.59 -4.25 22.25
N GLN A 880 -0.64 -5.57 22.01
CA GLN A 880 0.48 -6.31 21.44
C GLN A 880 0.98 -5.71 20.12
N ARG A 881 0.06 -5.49 19.16
CA ARG A 881 0.40 -4.90 17.85
C ARG A 881 0.83 -3.44 18.01
N GLY A 882 0.15 -2.66 18.87
CA GLY A 882 0.49 -1.26 19.14
C GLY A 882 1.93 -1.10 19.64
N LEU A 883 2.32 -1.83 20.68
CA LEU A 883 3.66 -1.78 21.26
C LEU A 883 4.74 -2.36 20.34
N LYS A 884 4.45 -3.47 19.64
CA LYS A 884 5.40 -4.03 18.65
C LYS A 884 5.66 -3.04 17.51
N LYS A 885 4.63 -2.35 17.04
CA LYS A 885 4.76 -1.33 16.00
C LYS A 885 5.46 -0.08 16.51
N ALA A 886 5.26 0.30 17.78
CA ALA A 886 6.04 1.35 18.44
C ALA A 886 7.54 0.99 18.60
N GLY A 887 7.95 -0.24 18.28
CA GLY A 887 9.34 -0.70 18.29
C GLY A 887 9.78 -1.52 19.49
N VAL A 888 8.88 -1.83 20.43
CA VAL A 888 9.20 -2.64 21.61
C VAL A 888 9.60 -4.07 21.22
N GLN A 889 10.72 -4.55 21.77
CA GLN A 889 11.29 -5.86 21.40
C GLN A 889 10.57 -7.01 22.09
N THR A 890 10.48 -6.99 23.42
CA THR A 890 9.85 -8.03 24.24
C THR A 890 8.65 -7.45 24.99
N LEU A 891 7.52 -8.19 25.01
CA LEU A 891 6.32 -7.80 25.74
C LEU A 891 5.99 -8.82 26.81
N MET A 892 5.65 -8.34 28.01
CA MET A 892 4.93 -9.12 29.03
C MET A 892 3.52 -8.57 29.15
N MET A 893 2.52 -9.45 29.01
CA MET A 893 1.09 -9.07 28.96
C MET A 893 0.25 -10.11 29.68
N SER A 894 -0.96 -9.70 30.16
CA SER A 894 -1.93 -10.59 30.78
C SER A 894 -3.02 -11.05 29.81
N LEU A 895 -3.53 -12.26 29.95
CA LEU A 895 -4.59 -12.86 29.13
C LEU A 895 -5.99 -12.73 29.76
N TRP A 896 -6.05 -12.46 31.06
CA TRP A 896 -7.31 -12.25 31.81
C TRP A 896 -7.10 -11.31 32.99
N ASP A 897 -8.14 -11.09 33.78
CA ASP A 897 -8.11 -10.24 34.96
C ASP A 897 -7.25 -10.85 36.06
N VAL A 898 -6.32 -10.06 36.57
CA VAL A 898 -5.29 -10.51 37.51
C VAL A 898 -5.56 -10.04 38.94
N ASN A 899 -5.17 -10.86 39.91
CA ASN A 899 -5.24 -10.52 41.31
C ASN A 899 -4.05 -9.63 41.71
N ASP A 900 -4.32 -8.51 42.36
CA ASP A 900 -3.32 -7.49 42.70
C ASP A 900 -2.16 -7.99 43.60
N GLU A 901 -2.45 -8.88 44.59
CA GLU A 901 -1.45 -9.38 45.52
C GLU A 901 -0.52 -10.42 44.83
N ALA A 902 -1.13 -11.36 44.10
CA ALA A 902 -0.39 -12.36 43.31
C ALA A 902 0.47 -11.70 42.23
N THR A 903 -0.08 -10.68 41.54
CA THR A 903 0.62 -9.92 40.51
C THR A 903 1.81 -9.15 41.07
N GLY A 904 1.66 -8.45 42.19
CA GLY A 904 2.76 -7.73 42.85
C GLY A 904 3.90 -8.67 43.28
N MET A 905 3.60 -9.89 43.75
CA MET A 905 4.58 -10.95 44.06
C MET A 905 5.26 -11.42 42.75
N LEU A 906 4.52 -11.72 41.71
CA LEU A 906 5.04 -12.18 40.44
C LEU A 906 6.01 -11.15 39.83
N MET A 907 5.62 -9.87 39.76
CA MET A 907 6.42 -8.81 39.17
C MET A 907 7.70 -8.56 39.99
N THR A 908 7.59 -8.51 41.34
CA THR A 908 8.78 -8.36 42.18
C THR A 908 9.77 -9.49 41.93
N THR A 909 9.32 -10.76 41.96
CA THR A 909 10.20 -11.92 41.74
C THR A 909 10.77 -11.97 40.33
N PHE A 910 9.99 -11.57 39.29
CA PHE A 910 10.46 -11.47 37.91
C PHE A 910 11.64 -10.51 37.80
N TYR A 911 11.55 -9.30 38.36
CA TYR A 911 12.61 -8.30 38.31
C TYR A 911 13.81 -8.71 39.15
N GLU A 912 13.62 -9.38 40.29
CA GLU A 912 14.72 -9.99 41.04
C GLU A 912 15.50 -11.01 40.18
N GLY A 913 14.79 -11.84 39.43
CA GLY A 913 15.40 -12.80 38.52
C GLY A 913 16.23 -12.13 37.43
N LEU A 914 15.71 -11.04 36.81
CA LEU A 914 16.46 -10.26 35.82
C LEU A 914 17.73 -9.63 36.40
N LEU A 915 17.72 -9.12 37.65
CA LEU A 915 18.89 -8.57 38.36
C LEU A 915 19.94 -9.65 38.62
N GLN A 916 19.50 -10.90 38.82
CA GLN A 916 20.39 -12.07 38.96
C GLN A 916 21.00 -12.54 37.63
N GLY A 917 20.63 -11.90 36.51
CA GLY A 917 21.12 -12.23 35.18
C GLY A 917 20.42 -13.43 34.51
N LYS A 918 19.26 -13.86 35.03
CA LYS A 918 18.44 -14.89 34.39
C LYS A 918 17.84 -14.39 33.07
N SER A 919 17.56 -15.31 32.14
CA SER A 919 16.77 -14.97 30.96
C SER A 919 15.36 -14.51 31.36
N LYS A 920 14.70 -13.72 30.49
CA LYS A 920 13.33 -13.24 30.74
C LYS A 920 12.35 -14.41 30.97
N GLN A 921 12.49 -15.50 30.21
CA GLN A 921 11.68 -16.73 30.38
C GLN A 921 11.95 -17.40 31.74
N GLN A 922 13.23 -17.57 32.12
CA GLN A 922 13.54 -18.18 33.40
C GLN A 922 13.07 -17.31 34.57
N ALA A 923 13.22 -15.99 34.46
CA ALA A 923 12.74 -15.06 35.47
C ALA A 923 11.22 -15.10 35.64
N LEU A 924 10.45 -15.21 34.52
CA LEU A 924 8.99 -15.37 34.58
C LEU A 924 8.59 -16.73 35.14
N HIS A 925 9.24 -17.81 34.72
CA HIS A 925 8.98 -19.15 35.25
C HIS A 925 9.18 -19.21 36.75
N ASP A 926 10.31 -18.71 37.28
CA ASP A 926 10.59 -18.67 38.71
C ASP A 926 9.58 -17.80 39.49
N ALA A 927 9.13 -16.70 38.87
CA ALA A 927 8.10 -15.84 39.45
C ALA A 927 6.74 -16.54 39.54
N GLN A 928 6.34 -17.26 38.49
CA GLN A 928 5.14 -18.06 38.46
C GLN A 928 5.19 -19.20 39.48
N GLU A 929 6.34 -19.92 39.57
CA GLU A 929 6.56 -20.95 40.59
C GLU A 929 6.45 -20.37 42.01
N ARG A 930 7.01 -19.21 42.25
CA ARG A 930 6.92 -18.49 43.55
C ARG A 930 5.48 -18.20 43.94
N VAL A 931 4.65 -17.73 42.98
CA VAL A 931 3.22 -17.48 43.22
C VAL A 931 2.49 -18.80 43.48
N ARG A 932 2.68 -19.81 42.61
CA ARG A 932 2.02 -21.13 42.68
C ARG A 932 2.30 -21.85 44.01
N THR A 933 3.51 -21.72 44.55
CA THR A 933 3.96 -22.41 45.77
C THR A 933 3.91 -21.54 47.01
N PHE A 934 3.37 -20.35 46.94
CA PHE A 934 3.28 -19.43 48.09
C PHE A 934 2.39 -19.99 49.18
N THR A 935 2.94 -20.13 50.40
CA THR A 935 2.21 -20.56 51.58
C THR A 935 1.64 -19.33 52.32
N GLY A 936 0.34 -19.07 52.09
CA GLY A 936 -0.39 -17.96 52.74
C GLY A 936 -0.90 -18.30 54.13
N ASN A 937 -1.39 -17.28 54.81
CA ASN A 937 -2.18 -17.45 56.05
C ASN A 937 -3.66 -17.80 55.73
N SER A 938 -4.40 -18.23 56.78
CA SER A 938 -5.81 -18.65 56.64
C SER A 938 -6.71 -17.59 56.04
N ALA A 939 -6.46 -16.32 56.32
CA ALA A 939 -7.26 -15.19 55.77
C ALA A 939 -6.99 -14.98 54.29
N GLN A 940 -5.72 -15.15 53.80
CA GLN A 940 -5.38 -15.07 52.38
C GLN A 940 -6.01 -16.22 51.60
N ALA A 941 -5.94 -17.44 52.11
CA ALA A 941 -6.55 -18.61 51.49
C ALA A 941 -8.11 -18.44 51.39
N GLN A 942 -8.74 -17.88 52.43
CA GLN A 942 -10.20 -17.66 52.44
C GLN A 942 -10.61 -16.59 51.41
N ARG A 943 -9.83 -15.51 51.26
CA ARG A 943 -10.06 -14.46 50.24
C ARG A 943 -9.93 -15.08 48.84
N ALA A 944 -8.86 -15.80 48.59
CA ALA A 944 -8.64 -16.43 47.29
C ALA A 944 -9.77 -17.39 46.90
N ILE A 945 -10.30 -18.20 47.85
CA ILE A 945 -11.46 -19.08 47.63
C ILE A 945 -12.72 -18.26 47.31
N SER A 946 -12.99 -17.19 48.07
CA SER A 946 -14.17 -16.34 47.84
C SER A 946 -14.11 -15.63 46.50
N GLU A 947 -12.96 -15.14 46.08
CA GLU A 947 -12.73 -14.53 44.77
C GLU A 947 -12.90 -15.57 43.63
N GLU A 948 -12.50 -16.83 43.83
CA GLU A 948 -12.68 -17.94 42.91
C GLU A 948 -14.16 -18.27 42.71
N GLU A 949 -14.94 -18.37 43.83
CA GLU A 949 -16.38 -18.61 43.80
C GLU A 949 -17.16 -17.48 43.09
N GLU A 950 -16.78 -16.20 43.35
CA GLU A 950 -17.41 -15.04 42.73
C GLU A 950 -17.16 -14.99 41.24
N TYR A 951 -15.91 -15.21 40.81
CA TYR A 951 -15.56 -15.27 39.37
C TYR A 951 -16.27 -16.40 38.65
N MET A 952 -16.40 -17.57 39.27
CA MET A 952 -17.12 -18.72 38.68
C MET A 952 -18.61 -18.47 38.52
N ALA A 953 -19.22 -17.79 39.46
CA ALA A 953 -20.63 -17.38 39.35
C ALA A 953 -20.81 -16.41 38.16
N GLU A 954 -19.88 -15.48 37.95
CA GLU A 954 -19.92 -14.60 36.78
C GLU A 954 -19.75 -15.35 35.44
N VAL A 955 -18.85 -16.32 35.39
CA VAL A 955 -18.62 -17.16 34.18
C VAL A 955 -19.84 -18.04 33.90
N GLU A 956 -20.46 -18.64 34.94
CA GLU A 956 -21.67 -19.45 34.79
C GLU A 956 -22.89 -18.62 34.36
N GLU A 957 -23.02 -17.37 34.84
CA GLU A 957 -24.06 -16.42 34.40
C GLU A 957 -23.84 -16.00 32.92
N GLU A 958 -22.62 -15.78 32.49
CA GLU A 958 -22.26 -15.48 31.09
C GLU A 958 -22.55 -16.69 30.15
N LEU A 959 -22.25 -17.91 30.60
CA LEU A 959 -22.48 -19.16 29.84
C LEU A 959 -23.97 -19.53 29.75
N ALA A 960 -24.80 -19.17 30.75
CA ALA A 960 -26.22 -19.48 30.78
C ALA A 960 -27.07 -18.64 29.80
N GLY A 961 -26.45 -17.74 29.04
CA GLY A 961 -27.11 -16.98 27.98
C GLY A 961 -28.19 -15.99 28.48
N ASN A 962 -28.15 -15.58 29.74
CA ASN A 962 -29.05 -14.57 30.26
C ASN A 962 -28.73 -13.20 29.71
N THR A 963 -29.34 -12.84 28.58
CA THR A 963 -29.41 -11.49 28.01
C THR A 963 -30.22 -10.56 28.92
N ARG A 964 -29.78 -10.31 30.14
CA ARG A 964 -30.20 -9.15 30.88
C ARG A 964 -29.19 -8.05 30.71
N ALA A 965 -29.72 -6.89 30.32
CA ALA A 965 -29.02 -5.66 30.00
C ALA A 965 -27.67 -5.53 30.70
N ALA A 966 -26.63 -5.30 29.87
CA ALA A 966 -25.25 -5.05 30.29
C ALA A 966 -25.22 -4.20 31.57
N ARG A 967 -24.98 -4.85 32.70
CA ARG A 967 -24.54 -4.12 33.88
C ARG A 967 -23.11 -3.68 33.61
N PRO A 968 -22.79 -2.40 33.89
CA PRO A 968 -21.39 -1.98 33.86
C PRO A 968 -20.59 -2.93 34.74
N LEU A 969 -19.40 -3.30 34.31
CA LEU A 969 -18.45 -4.13 35.05
C LEU A 969 -18.51 -3.79 36.53
N LYS A 970 -19.06 -4.69 37.32
CA LYS A 970 -19.08 -4.57 38.79
C LYS A 970 -17.66 -4.87 39.26
N PHE A 971 -16.83 -3.86 39.24
CA PHE A 971 -15.61 -3.90 39.99
C PHE A 971 -15.98 -3.75 41.48
N LEU A 972 -15.74 -4.81 42.23
CA LEU A 972 -15.54 -4.87 43.68
C LEU A 972 -16.56 -4.16 44.57
N ARG A 973 -17.55 -4.91 45.06
CA ARG A 973 -18.15 -4.54 46.34
C ARG A 973 -17.19 -4.89 47.48
N GLN A 974 -16.73 -3.85 48.16
CA GLN A 974 -16.08 -3.96 49.45
C GLN A 974 -16.91 -4.73 50.48
N ASN A 975 -16.24 -5.64 51.17
CA ASN A 975 -16.43 -6.14 52.47
C ASN A 975 -17.58 -5.53 53.31
N GLY A 976 -18.60 -6.30 53.47
CA GLY A 976 -19.53 -6.20 54.61
C GLY A 976 -19.69 -7.62 55.19
N GLY A 977 -19.07 -7.88 56.28
CA GLY A 977 -19.04 -9.17 56.94
C GLY A 977 -20.39 -9.81 57.21
N ARG A 978 -20.47 -11.12 57.07
CA ARG A 978 -21.36 -11.99 57.84
C ARG A 978 -20.68 -13.35 58.13
N ASN A 979 -20.91 -13.77 59.35
CA ASN A 979 -20.30 -14.86 60.05
C ASN A 979 -20.27 -16.19 59.32
N SER A 980 -19.09 -16.80 59.31
CA SER A 980 -18.80 -18.15 58.91
C SER A 980 -19.30 -19.22 59.87
N THR A 981 -19.79 -20.29 59.32
CA THR A 981 -19.91 -21.58 60.06
C THR A 981 -18.60 -22.33 59.90
N ASN A 982 -18.18 -22.93 61.03
CA ASN A 982 -16.90 -23.68 61.18
C ASN A 982 -16.75 -24.82 60.16
N VAL A 983 -15.71 -24.71 59.36
CA VAL A 983 -15.13 -25.85 58.61
C VAL A 983 -13.85 -26.24 59.33
N THR A 984 -13.72 -27.49 59.76
CA THR A 984 -12.51 -28.09 60.34
C THR A 984 -11.46 -28.24 59.23
N VAL A 985 -10.35 -27.56 59.42
CA VAL A 985 -9.25 -27.44 58.45
C VAL A 985 -8.24 -28.58 58.68
N SER A 986 -7.85 -29.32 57.66
CA SER A 986 -6.73 -30.25 57.64
C SER A 986 -5.39 -29.47 57.73
N GLU A 987 -4.35 -30.07 58.30
CA GLU A 987 -3.01 -29.44 58.56
C GLU A 987 -2.12 -29.36 57.27
N GLU A 988 -2.68 -29.45 56.05
CA GLU A 988 -1.92 -29.26 54.82
C GLU A 988 -1.59 -27.77 54.62
N PRO A 989 -0.41 -27.43 54.07
CA PRO A 989 -0.04 -26.03 53.77
C PRO A 989 -1.04 -25.41 52.80
N LYS A 990 -1.62 -24.25 53.21
CA LYS A 990 -2.60 -23.56 52.39
C LYS A 990 -1.89 -22.79 51.30
N LEU A 991 -2.10 -23.16 50.04
CA LEU A 991 -1.55 -22.50 48.83
C LEU A 991 -2.61 -21.59 48.22
N PRO A 992 -2.75 -20.32 48.65
CA PRO A 992 -3.85 -19.46 48.22
C PRO A 992 -3.85 -19.14 46.75
N TYR A 993 -2.68 -19.20 46.10
CA TYR A 993 -2.48 -18.83 44.69
C TYR A 993 -2.06 -20.00 43.82
N ALA A 994 -2.36 -21.25 44.18
CA ALA A 994 -2.01 -22.44 43.41
C ALA A 994 -2.80 -22.54 42.09
N ALA A 995 -4.01 -22.00 42.00
CA ALA A 995 -4.85 -22.06 40.81
C ALA A 995 -4.20 -21.26 39.65
N PRO A 996 -4.32 -21.74 38.41
CA PRO A 996 -3.71 -21.12 37.23
C PRO A 996 -4.07 -19.64 37.01
N ARG A 997 -5.28 -19.19 37.43
CA ARG A 997 -5.70 -17.79 37.35
C ARG A 997 -4.74 -16.79 38.00
N TYR A 998 -3.99 -17.20 39.00
CA TYR A 998 -3.08 -16.32 39.74
C TYR A 998 -1.68 -16.23 39.16
N TRP A 999 -1.17 -17.27 38.49
CA TRP A 999 0.21 -17.34 38.02
C TRP A 999 0.33 -17.49 36.48
N ALA A 1000 -0.66 -18.10 35.80
CA ALA A 1000 -0.61 -18.37 34.36
C ALA A 1000 -1.14 -17.24 33.48
N ALA A 1001 -1.56 -16.11 34.07
CA ALA A 1001 -2.13 -14.99 33.34
C ALA A 1001 -1.11 -14.29 32.42
N PHE A 1002 0.15 -14.19 32.85
CA PHE A 1002 1.18 -13.44 32.15
C PHE A 1002 1.94 -14.29 31.14
N ILE A 1003 2.05 -13.78 29.92
CA ILE A 1003 2.85 -14.33 28.83
C ILE A 1003 3.99 -13.40 28.45
N LEU A 1004 5.09 -13.96 27.96
CA LEU A 1004 6.20 -13.24 27.33
C LEU A 1004 6.19 -13.49 25.83
N LEU A 1005 6.20 -12.42 25.04
CA LEU A 1005 6.24 -12.47 23.60
C LEU A 1005 7.60 -11.96 23.07
N ASP A 1006 8.22 -12.75 22.15
CA ASP A 1006 9.48 -12.43 21.47
C ASP A 1006 10.65 -12.15 22.45
N ALA A 1007 10.72 -12.89 23.55
CA ALA A 1007 11.81 -12.81 24.53
C ALA A 1007 12.98 -13.73 24.09
N LEU A 1008 13.79 -13.29 23.14
CA LEU A 1008 14.95 -13.99 22.57
C LEU A 1008 16.28 -13.58 23.19
#